data_4335b920c2f7d7bda88ef164d1024dbd
#
_entry.id   4335b920c2f7d7bda88ef164d1024dbd
#
_cell.length_a   1.000
_cell.length_b   1.000
_cell.length_c   1.000
_cell.angle_alpha   90.00
_cell.angle_beta   90.00
_cell.angle_gamma   90.00
#
_symmetry.space_group_name_H-M   'P 1'
#
loop_
_entity.id
_entity.type
_entity.pdbx_description
1 polymer ?
#
loop_
_entity_poly.entity_id
_entity_poly.type
_entity_poly.pdbx_seq_one_letter_code
_entity_poly.pdbx_strand_id
1 'polypeptide(L)'
;MIFGKGECRRTGRTSNENLTKSAKTAAFWQDSFYSRLAYRGTADMYKNAAKKLKIIFNCVILFGYYIITMEENMSKDYNSQDIKILEGLEAVRVRPGMYIGSTGARGLHHILWEIVDNAVDEAANGFADSIEVVLYKDGSVSVEDNGRGIPVDIHKQAGVSGVQVVFTQLHAGGKFNNENYSFSGGLHGVGASVTNALSEWLKVEVYNKTVYSMEFTSHYDPAKKKIISGDPVAPLKNTGVKTSKTGTLVRFKPDKRVFETVEFNLETIAKRLRELAFLNRGLTIKLTDLRDDDKFYSKTFKYDGGIIDYVLYLNESKTKLYDQPVYGKAEKDGILVEFALQHTDSYTESVFSFVNNIPTPEGGTHEVGFKTALTKVLNDFARSNNYVKEKDAPLIGEDFREGLTALLSVKMKNVEFEGQTKTKLGNPEAKVAVEAATTEELDKLVKNKKNKAIFDAMMKKALGALKARTAAKHAKELARATKGADTAKLIGKLSDCTSRKAELNEVFIVEGDSAGGSAKQGRDRQHQAILPLRGKPLNAEKKRIEEVLKNEEIRTIISALGTGIGADFNIANLNYDKVIILSDADQDGAHIRAILLTFFFRYMKELVQEGHVYIGMPPLYKVYKKDVIEYAYDDNELQKAIDKVGRGYQLQRYKGLGEMNPEQLWDTTMDPKKRMLMQVTIEDAAEAEKLITTLMGDDIDSRKAYISEHADFNKEDAFIDRVNV
;
A
#
# COMPACT_ATOMS: atom_id res chain seq x y z
N MET A 1 -21.17 57.46 0.88
CA MET A 1 -22.40 57.91 1.56
C MET A 1 -22.75 56.87 2.59
N ILE A 2 -22.43 57.14 3.80
CA ILE A 2 -23.13 57.01 5.05
C ILE A 2 -24.04 55.78 5.16
N PHE A 3 -23.62 54.77 5.93
CA PHE A 3 -24.51 53.90 6.67
C PHE A 3 -24.10 53.82 8.13
N GLY A 4 -25.06 54.30 8.96
CA GLY A 4 -24.93 54.35 10.40
C GLY A 4 -25.06 52.98 11.06
N LYS A 5 -24.33 52.79 12.11
CA LYS A 5 -24.44 51.69 13.07
C LYS A 5 -25.77 51.77 13.81
N GLY A 6 -26.60 50.73 13.72
CA GLY A 6 -27.77 50.54 14.57
C GLY A 6 -27.56 49.32 15.46
N GLU A 7 -27.47 49.54 16.76
CA GLU A 7 -27.46 48.48 17.77
C GLU A 7 -28.80 47.72 17.78
N CYS A 8 -28.75 46.42 17.60
CA CYS A 8 -29.90 45.56 17.79
C CYS A 8 -29.90 44.95 19.19
N ARG A 9 -30.74 45.47 20.08
CA ARG A 9 -31.01 44.89 21.40
C ARG A 9 -31.82 43.59 21.22
N ARG A 10 -31.30 42.52 21.79
CA ARG A 10 -32.00 41.24 21.92
C ARG A 10 -33.24 41.38 22.82
N THR A 11 -34.41 41.14 22.29
CA THR A 11 -35.57 40.75 23.09
C THR A 11 -36.08 39.39 22.53
N GLY A 12 -35.97 38.36 23.34
CA GLY A 12 -36.47 37.05 23.02
C GLY A 12 -37.99 37.03 22.91
N ARG A 13 -38.50 36.62 21.75
CA ARG A 13 -39.85 36.09 21.57
C ARG A 13 -39.79 34.96 20.54
N THR A 14 -40.45 33.88 20.88
CA THR A 14 -40.49 32.59 20.23
C THR A 14 -40.88 32.62 18.73
N SER A 15 -40.15 31.88 17.94
CA SER A 15 -40.23 31.76 16.47
C SER A 15 -41.64 31.38 15.89
N ASN A 16 -42.55 30.86 16.71
CA ASN A 16 -43.90 30.46 16.30
C ASN A 16 -44.91 31.60 16.12
N GLU A 17 -44.73 32.75 16.82
CA GLU A 17 -45.65 33.88 16.66
C GLU A 17 -45.40 34.69 15.38
N ASN A 18 -44.17 34.70 14.88
CA ASN A 18 -43.82 35.42 13.65
C ASN A 18 -44.28 34.65 12.38
N LEU A 19 -44.29 33.33 12.42
CA LEU A 19 -44.79 32.48 11.32
C LEU A 19 -46.32 32.61 11.13
N THR A 20 -47.07 32.69 12.24
CA THR A 20 -48.54 32.88 12.18
C THR A 20 -48.92 34.30 11.75
N LYS A 21 -48.11 35.34 12.03
CA LYS A 21 -48.33 36.70 11.54
C LYS A 21 -48.05 36.84 10.03
N SER A 22 -46.95 36.26 9.55
CA SER A 22 -46.61 36.25 8.11
C SER A 22 -47.64 35.49 7.27
N ALA A 23 -48.14 34.34 7.74
CA ALA A 23 -49.19 33.57 7.05
C ALA A 23 -50.53 34.35 7.02
N LYS A 24 -50.90 35.04 8.09
CA LYS A 24 -52.13 35.89 8.13
C LYS A 24 -52.01 37.11 7.22
N THR A 25 -50.83 37.71 7.12
CA THR A 25 -50.59 38.87 6.25
C THR A 25 -50.61 38.43 4.77
N ALA A 26 -50.07 37.26 4.43
CA ALA A 26 -50.11 36.70 3.09
C ALA A 26 -51.53 36.36 2.65
N ALA A 27 -52.34 35.78 3.54
CA ALA A 27 -53.77 35.49 3.27
C ALA A 27 -54.60 36.78 3.05
N PHE A 28 -54.34 37.84 3.81
CA PHE A 28 -54.99 39.16 3.66
C PHE A 28 -54.68 39.83 2.30
N TRP A 29 -53.46 39.72 1.82
CA TRP A 29 -53.08 40.23 0.50
C TRP A 29 -53.61 39.38 -0.64
N GLN A 30 -53.78 38.09 -0.45
CA GLN A 30 -54.38 37.20 -1.44
C GLN A 30 -55.86 37.56 -1.72
N ASP A 31 -56.66 37.78 -0.68
CA ASP A 31 -58.07 38.18 -0.82
C ASP A 31 -58.26 39.58 -1.40
N SER A 32 -57.39 40.53 -1.01
CA SER A 32 -57.40 41.90 -1.53
C SER A 32 -56.97 41.99 -3.00
N PHE A 33 -56.14 41.09 -3.46
CA PHE A 33 -55.66 41.03 -4.85
C PHE A 33 -56.72 40.41 -5.78
N TYR A 34 -57.43 39.36 -5.34
CA TYR A 34 -58.46 38.70 -6.11
C TYR A 34 -59.69 39.60 -6.31
N SER A 35 -60.06 40.47 -5.37
CA SER A 35 -61.20 41.40 -5.50
C SER A 35 -60.92 42.57 -6.47
N ARG A 36 -59.65 42.91 -6.77
CA ARG A 36 -59.31 43.98 -7.74
C ARG A 36 -59.12 43.51 -9.18
N LEU A 37 -58.91 42.18 -9.42
CA LEU A 37 -58.69 41.62 -10.74
C LEU A 37 -59.99 41.20 -11.50
N ALA A 38 -61.15 41.34 -10.87
CA ALA A 38 -62.43 40.91 -11.43
C ALA A 38 -62.99 41.83 -12.51
N TYR A 39 -62.31 42.87 -12.97
CA TYR A 39 -62.81 43.84 -14.00
C TYR A 39 -61.89 43.83 -15.24
N ARG A 40 -62.29 43.02 -16.24
CA ARG A 40 -61.81 42.95 -17.64
C ARG A 40 -60.84 41.83 -17.98
N GLY A 41 -61.38 40.72 -18.47
CA GLY A 41 -60.57 39.69 -19.20
C GLY A 41 -61.33 38.39 -19.37
N THR A 42 -61.01 37.57 -20.39
CA THR A 42 -61.69 36.30 -20.68
C THR A 42 -61.26 35.19 -19.71
N ALA A 43 -62.15 34.25 -19.38
CA ALA A 43 -61.98 33.21 -18.34
C ALA A 43 -60.71 32.36 -18.46
N ASP A 44 -60.16 32.17 -19.65
CA ASP A 44 -58.98 31.36 -19.88
C ASP A 44 -57.68 32.08 -19.55
N MET A 45 -57.65 33.43 -19.69
CA MET A 45 -56.46 34.21 -19.23
C MET A 45 -56.30 34.20 -17.73
N TYR A 46 -57.46 34.18 -17.00
CA TYR A 46 -57.44 34.13 -15.52
C TYR A 46 -57.01 32.77 -14.97
N LYS A 47 -57.42 31.67 -15.64
CA LYS A 47 -56.96 30.33 -15.23
C LYS A 47 -55.43 30.14 -15.42
N ASN A 48 -54.87 30.67 -16.49
CA ASN A 48 -53.42 30.60 -16.72
C ASN A 48 -52.60 31.51 -15.80
N ALA A 49 -53.09 32.71 -15.53
CA ALA A 49 -52.44 33.63 -14.58
C ALA A 49 -52.50 33.10 -13.14
N ALA A 50 -53.63 32.53 -12.70
CA ALA A 50 -53.76 31.90 -11.40
C ALA A 50 -52.89 30.66 -11.24
N LYS A 51 -52.72 29.85 -12.32
CA LYS A 51 -51.80 28.71 -12.32
C LYS A 51 -50.32 29.14 -12.20
N LYS A 52 -49.91 30.18 -12.91
CA LYS A 52 -48.58 30.74 -12.83
C LYS A 52 -48.28 31.38 -11.47
N LEU A 53 -49.24 32.12 -10.89
CA LEU A 53 -49.12 32.68 -9.54
C LEU A 53 -49.03 31.58 -8.47
N LYS A 54 -49.78 30.50 -8.58
CA LYS A 54 -49.73 29.38 -7.65
C LYS A 54 -48.35 28.63 -7.70
N ILE A 55 -47.73 28.53 -8.88
CA ILE A 55 -46.41 27.98 -9.05
C ILE A 55 -45.34 28.91 -8.41
N ILE A 56 -45.42 30.21 -8.67
CA ILE A 56 -44.49 31.18 -8.07
C ILE A 56 -44.63 31.22 -6.54
N PHE A 57 -45.84 31.16 -6.00
CA PHE A 57 -46.09 31.14 -4.56
C PHE A 57 -45.58 29.86 -3.91
N ASN A 58 -45.75 28.70 -4.53
CA ASN A 58 -45.17 27.43 -4.05
C ASN A 58 -43.64 27.45 -4.13
N CYS A 59 -43.02 28.03 -5.15
CA CYS A 59 -41.57 28.20 -5.24
C CYS A 59 -41.05 29.13 -4.15
N VAL A 60 -41.73 30.22 -3.82
CA VAL A 60 -41.33 31.15 -2.76
C VAL A 60 -41.45 30.50 -1.36
N ILE A 61 -42.50 29.70 -1.14
CA ILE A 61 -42.67 28.95 0.12
C ILE A 61 -41.60 27.86 0.24
N LEU A 62 -41.31 27.10 -0.83
CA LEU A 62 -40.26 26.08 -0.87
C LEU A 62 -38.87 26.72 -0.68
N PHE A 63 -38.63 27.90 -1.28
CA PHE A 63 -37.36 28.63 -1.10
C PHE A 63 -37.22 29.18 0.32
N GLY A 64 -38.31 29.70 0.91
CA GLY A 64 -38.37 30.12 2.30
C GLY A 64 -38.14 28.96 3.28
N TYR A 65 -38.74 27.78 3.00
CA TYR A 65 -38.48 26.55 3.79
C TYR A 65 -37.03 26.06 3.66
N TYR A 66 -36.46 26.16 2.45
CA TYR A 66 -35.06 25.79 2.18
C TYR A 66 -34.10 26.72 2.88
N ILE A 67 -34.37 28.02 2.90
CA ILE A 67 -33.55 29.00 3.64
C ILE A 67 -33.60 28.77 5.15
N ILE A 68 -34.79 28.50 5.71
CA ILE A 68 -34.97 28.23 7.14
C ILE A 68 -34.28 26.93 7.56
N THR A 69 -34.40 25.85 6.72
CA THR A 69 -33.67 24.61 6.99
C THR A 69 -32.17 24.74 6.79
N MET A 70 -31.70 25.64 5.91
CA MET A 70 -30.29 25.97 5.79
C MET A 70 -29.77 26.77 7.00
N GLU A 71 -30.54 27.73 7.51
CA GLU A 71 -30.17 28.46 8.72
C GLU A 71 -30.20 27.59 9.98
N GLU A 72 -31.11 26.64 10.13
CA GLU A 72 -31.11 25.68 11.23
C GLU A 72 -29.92 24.68 11.15
N ASN A 73 -29.41 24.37 9.95
CA ASN A 73 -28.21 23.55 9.76
C ASN A 73 -26.89 24.37 9.82
N MET A 74 -26.94 25.70 9.69
CA MET A 74 -25.75 26.56 9.76
C MET A 74 -25.44 27.13 11.14
N SER A 75 -26.28 26.97 12.12
CA SER A 75 -26.05 27.49 13.48
C SER A 75 -25.89 26.42 14.57
N LYS A 76 -25.00 25.47 14.35
CA LYS A 76 -24.24 24.96 15.48
C LYS A 76 -23.05 25.87 15.65
N ASP A 77 -23.17 26.82 16.58
CA ASP A 77 -22.02 27.62 17.01
C ASP A 77 -20.90 26.66 17.42
N TYR A 78 -19.90 26.48 16.54
CA TYR A 78 -18.69 25.75 16.89
C TYR A 78 -17.96 26.49 18.00
N ASN A 79 -17.91 25.88 19.17
CA ASN A 79 -17.31 26.51 20.35
C ASN A 79 -16.28 25.55 20.98
N SER A 80 -15.55 26.04 21.99
CA SER A 80 -14.51 25.26 22.65
C SER A 80 -15.01 23.97 23.32
N GLN A 81 -16.30 23.81 23.58
CA GLN A 81 -16.90 22.60 24.15
C GLN A 81 -17.10 21.51 23.10
N ASP A 82 -17.07 21.85 21.80
CA ASP A 82 -17.12 20.87 20.69
C ASP A 82 -15.75 20.25 20.44
N ILE A 83 -14.67 20.80 21.03
CA ILE A 83 -13.32 20.25 20.97
C ILE A 83 -13.21 19.10 21.99
N LYS A 84 -13.14 17.84 21.48
CA LYS A 84 -12.91 16.66 22.33
C LYS A 84 -11.42 16.43 22.50
N ILE A 85 -10.98 16.34 23.75
CA ILE A 85 -9.62 15.90 24.09
C ILE A 85 -9.69 14.39 24.32
N LEU A 86 -8.87 13.66 23.59
CA LEU A 86 -8.70 12.22 23.76
C LEU A 86 -7.38 11.99 24.50
N GLU A 87 -7.43 11.24 25.59
CA GLU A 87 -6.26 10.97 26.44
C GLU A 87 -5.91 9.47 26.39
N GLY A 88 -4.61 9.17 26.49
CA GLY A 88 -4.08 7.82 26.62
C GLY A 88 -4.51 6.88 25.46
N LEU A 89 -4.83 5.64 25.80
CA LEU A 89 -5.18 4.60 24.84
C LEU A 89 -6.54 4.81 24.13
N GLU A 90 -7.38 5.70 24.66
CA GLU A 90 -8.65 6.05 24.00
C GLU A 90 -8.42 6.74 22.64
N ALA A 91 -7.40 7.58 22.55
CA ALA A 91 -7.03 8.25 21.31
C ALA A 91 -6.71 7.25 20.19
N VAL A 92 -5.97 6.19 20.52
CA VAL A 92 -5.61 5.12 19.58
C VAL A 92 -6.86 4.41 19.05
N ARG A 93 -7.78 4.08 19.95
CA ARG A 93 -8.98 3.30 19.55
C ARG A 93 -9.98 4.12 18.77
N VAL A 94 -10.11 5.41 19.03
CA VAL A 94 -11.01 6.32 18.29
C VAL A 94 -10.47 6.63 16.88
N ARG A 95 -9.14 6.68 16.73
CA ARG A 95 -8.47 7.00 15.46
C ARG A 95 -7.34 6.01 15.16
N PRO A 96 -7.64 4.69 15.00
CA PRO A 96 -6.60 3.67 14.81
C PRO A 96 -5.76 3.93 13.56
N GLY A 97 -6.37 4.44 12.47
CA GLY A 97 -5.66 4.77 11.24
C GLY A 97 -4.48 5.74 11.39
N MET A 98 -4.50 6.62 12.42
CA MET A 98 -3.37 7.51 12.70
C MET A 98 -2.13 6.77 13.20
N TYR A 99 -2.30 5.59 13.81
CA TYR A 99 -1.22 4.82 14.44
C TYR A 99 -0.80 3.60 13.60
N ILE A 100 -1.76 2.94 12.93
CA ILE A 100 -1.53 1.69 12.19
C ILE A 100 -1.87 1.80 10.69
N GLY A 101 -2.20 3.00 10.20
CA GLY A 101 -2.49 3.29 8.80
C GLY A 101 -3.86 2.82 8.31
N SER A 102 -4.35 1.65 8.72
CA SER A 102 -5.66 1.11 8.33
C SER A 102 -6.21 0.15 9.39
N THR A 103 -7.49 -0.21 9.30
CA THR A 103 -8.14 -1.26 10.14
C THR A 103 -8.36 -2.58 9.39
N GLY A 104 -7.94 -2.66 8.13
CA GLY A 104 -7.95 -3.89 7.35
C GLY A 104 -6.77 -4.82 7.68
N ALA A 105 -6.52 -5.80 6.82
CA ALA A 105 -5.47 -6.81 7.00
C ALA A 105 -4.07 -6.21 7.24
N ARG A 106 -3.72 -5.13 6.55
CA ARG A 106 -2.42 -4.42 6.72
C ARG A 106 -2.25 -3.89 8.14
N GLY A 107 -3.27 -3.22 8.69
CA GLY A 107 -3.23 -2.69 10.06
C GLY A 107 -3.23 -3.81 11.11
N LEU A 108 -3.92 -4.94 10.84
CA LEU A 108 -3.87 -6.12 11.68
C LEU A 108 -2.43 -6.67 11.81
N HIS A 109 -1.73 -6.84 10.68
CA HIS A 109 -0.33 -7.29 10.72
C HIS A 109 0.59 -6.25 11.36
N HIS A 110 0.27 -4.96 11.24
CA HIS A 110 1.11 -3.90 11.82
C HIS A 110 1.21 -4.01 13.35
N ILE A 111 0.12 -4.32 14.07
CA ILE A 111 0.19 -4.50 15.53
C ILE A 111 1.03 -5.73 15.94
N LEU A 112 1.14 -6.75 15.08
CA LEU A 112 2.08 -7.86 15.28
C LEU A 112 3.52 -7.40 15.06
N TRP A 113 3.77 -6.61 14.01
CA TRP A 113 5.11 -6.09 13.72
C TRP A 113 5.66 -5.23 14.85
N GLU A 114 4.84 -4.43 15.51
CA GLU A 114 5.28 -3.61 16.65
C GLU A 114 5.82 -4.47 17.82
N ILE A 115 5.27 -5.66 18.03
CA ILE A 115 5.78 -6.58 19.06
C ILE A 115 7.01 -7.36 18.55
N VAL A 116 7.00 -7.81 17.29
CA VAL A 116 8.16 -8.50 16.67
C VAL A 116 9.36 -7.57 16.60
N ASP A 117 9.18 -6.31 16.19
CA ASP A 117 10.26 -5.32 16.07
C ASP A 117 10.88 -5.01 17.46
N ASN A 118 10.10 -5.08 18.55
CA ASN A 118 10.66 -4.97 19.90
C ASN A 118 11.61 -6.13 20.25
N ALA A 119 11.23 -7.36 19.87
CA ALA A 119 12.08 -8.54 20.04
C ALA A 119 13.32 -8.48 19.15
N VAL A 120 13.19 -8.01 17.90
CA VAL A 120 14.30 -7.79 16.96
C VAL A 120 15.25 -6.69 17.45
N ASP A 121 14.75 -5.64 18.10
CA ASP A 121 15.60 -4.60 18.69
C ASP A 121 16.50 -5.16 19.81
N GLU A 122 16.03 -6.11 20.62
CA GLU A 122 16.88 -6.84 21.57
C GLU A 122 18.00 -7.63 20.83
N ALA A 123 17.64 -8.30 19.73
CA ALA A 123 18.61 -9.04 18.92
C ALA A 123 19.61 -8.13 18.20
N ALA A 124 19.18 -7.02 17.63
CA ALA A 124 20.04 -6.05 16.94
C ALA A 124 21.07 -5.41 17.87
N ASN A 125 20.78 -5.35 19.18
CA ASN A 125 21.68 -4.86 20.21
C ASN A 125 22.45 -5.98 20.93
N GLY A 126 22.34 -7.24 20.46
CA GLY A 126 23.11 -8.38 20.94
C GLY A 126 22.59 -9.01 22.25
N PHE A 127 21.37 -8.71 22.66
CA PHE A 127 20.78 -9.24 23.89
C PHE A 127 19.88 -10.48 23.67
N ALA A 128 19.42 -10.69 22.43
CA ALA A 128 18.64 -11.87 22.03
C ALA A 128 19.25 -12.56 20.82
N ASP A 129 19.04 -13.85 20.68
CA ASP A 129 19.41 -14.66 19.52
C ASP A 129 18.29 -15.59 19.05
N SER A 130 17.14 -15.57 19.73
CA SER A 130 16.00 -16.41 19.43
C SER A 130 14.68 -15.65 19.62
N ILE A 131 13.80 -15.76 18.64
CA ILE A 131 12.43 -15.24 18.67
C ILE A 131 11.48 -16.37 18.23
N GLU A 132 10.37 -16.55 18.95
CA GLU A 132 9.32 -17.49 18.55
C GLU A 132 7.98 -16.75 18.37
N VAL A 133 7.34 -16.97 17.22
CA VAL A 133 6.01 -16.43 16.89
C VAL A 133 5.05 -17.61 16.75
N VAL A 134 3.91 -17.57 17.48
CA VAL A 134 2.93 -18.66 17.46
C VAL A 134 1.53 -18.11 17.21
N LEU A 135 0.84 -18.69 16.22
CA LEU A 135 -0.57 -18.42 15.91
C LEU A 135 -1.45 -19.49 16.57
N TYR A 136 -2.51 -19.06 17.29
CA TYR A 136 -3.37 -19.96 18.05
C TYR A 136 -4.78 -20.05 17.47
N LYS A 137 -5.47 -21.17 17.75
CA LYS A 137 -6.87 -21.43 17.35
C LYS A 137 -7.87 -20.36 17.78
N ASP A 138 -7.65 -19.73 18.93
CA ASP A 138 -8.52 -18.68 19.44
C ASP A 138 -8.38 -17.33 18.74
N GLY A 139 -7.54 -17.27 17.68
CA GLY A 139 -7.22 -16.07 16.91
C GLY A 139 -6.19 -15.16 17.59
N SER A 140 -5.59 -15.60 18.72
CA SER A 140 -4.49 -14.88 19.35
C SER A 140 -3.15 -15.21 18.69
N VAL A 141 -2.16 -14.34 18.90
CA VAL A 141 -0.78 -14.55 18.47
C VAL A 141 0.17 -14.24 19.62
N SER A 142 1.27 -14.99 19.73
CA SER A 142 2.32 -14.67 20.69
C SER A 142 3.66 -14.45 20.01
N VAL A 143 4.47 -13.59 20.65
CA VAL A 143 5.88 -13.36 20.31
C VAL A 143 6.67 -13.53 21.60
N GLU A 144 7.65 -14.45 21.61
CA GLU A 144 8.60 -14.68 22.72
C GLU A 144 10.02 -14.39 22.23
N ASP A 145 10.76 -13.58 22.97
CA ASP A 145 12.20 -13.36 22.79
C ASP A 145 12.99 -13.88 23.99
N ASN A 146 14.26 -14.12 23.81
CA ASN A 146 15.18 -14.49 24.89
C ASN A 146 16.11 -13.35 25.31
N GLY A 147 15.68 -12.09 25.13
CA GLY A 147 16.42 -10.89 25.46
C GLY A 147 16.50 -10.59 26.97
N ARG A 148 16.69 -9.32 27.32
CA ARG A 148 16.80 -8.87 28.72
C ARG A 148 15.48 -8.91 29.50
N GLY A 149 14.36 -8.87 28.79
CA GLY A 149 13.03 -8.70 29.33
C GLY A 149 12.70 -7.24 29.69
N ILE A 150 11.40 -6.92 29.68
CA ILE A 150 10.90 -5.60 30.09
C ILE A 150 11.16 -5.39 31.58
N PRO A 151 11.64 -4.19 32.05
CA PRO A 151 11.83 -3.90 33.47
C PRO A 151 10.57 -4.15 34.30
N VAL A 152 10.72 -4.91 35.39
CA VAL A 152 9.60 -5.31 36.28
C VAL A 152 9.48 -4.44 37.52
N ASP A 153 10.47 -3.60 37.80
CA ASP A 153 10.51 -2.67 38.91
C ASP A 153 9.50 -1.52 38.73
N ILE A 154 9.25 -0.80 39.84
CA ILE A 154 8.33 0.33 39.84
C ILE A 154 8.99 1.55 39.23
N HIS A 155 8.36 2.10 38.18
CA HIS A 155 8.79 3.32 37.53
C HIS A 155 8.54 4.54 38.44
N LYS A 156 9.58 5.29 38.78
CA LYS A 156 9.52 6.35 39.80
C LYS A 156 8.49 7.44 39.54
N GLN A 157 8.30 7.86 38.28
CA GLN A 157 7.33 8.90 37.93
C GLN A 157 5.90 8.36 37.80
N ALA A 158 5.75 7.14 37.26
CA ALA A 158 4.43 6.58 37.00
C ALA A 158 3.83 5.86 38.20
N GLY A 159 4.64 5.46 39.20
CA GLY A 159 4.18 4.73 40.38
C GLY A 159 3.70 3.31 40.12
N VAL A 160 3.88 2.80 38.89
CA VAL A 160 3.49 1.46 38.44
C VAL A 160 4.68 0.71 37.85
N SER A 161 4.55 -0.59 37.60
CA SER A 161 5.65 -1.38 37.00
C SER A 161 6.04 -0.90 35.61
N GLY A 162 7.32 -1.09 35.22
CA GLY A 162 7.79 -0.78 33.88
C GLY A 162 6.97 -1.48 32.80
N VAL A 163 6.54 -2.73 33.03
CA VAL A 163 5.63 -3.46 32.13
C VAL A 163 4.33 -2.68 31.92
N GLN A 164 3.70 -2.22 33.01
CA GLN A 164 2.46 -1.45 32.89
C GLN A 164 2.68 -0.13 32.12
N VAL A 165 3.77 0.59 32.37
CA VAL A 165 4.11 1.82 31.65
C VAL A 165 4.18 1.59 30.16
N VAL A 166 4.93 0.56 29.71
CA VAL A 166 5.16 0.25 28.29
C VAL A 166 3.84 -0.07 27.54
N PHE A 167 2.89 -0.74 28.20
CA PHE A 167 1.65 -1.14 27.54
C PHE A 167 0.48 -0.18 27.74
N THR A 168 0.56 0.80 28.66
CA THR A 168 -0.56 1.71 28.93
C THR A 168 -0.27 3.17 28.64
N GLN A 169 0.99 3.58 28.51
CA GLN A 169 1.36 4.97 28.24
C GLN A 169 1.87 5.15 26.82
N LEU A 170 1.32 6.13 26.11
CA LEU A 170 1.85 6.56 24.81
C LEU A 170 3.13 7.36 25.04
N HIS A 171 4.07 7.26 24.10
CA HIS A 171 5.35 7.95 24.17
C HIS A 171 6.18 7.60 25.41
N ALA A 172 6.06 6.35 25.86
CA ALA A 172 6.85 5.79 26.95
C ALA A 172 7.71 4.61 26.42
N GLY A 173 9.01 4.61 26.74
CA GLY A 173 9.90 3.52 26.34
C GLY A 173 11.35 3.81 26.66
N GLY A 174 12.14 2.75 26.88
CA GLY A 174 13.57 2.81 27.15
C GLY A 174 14.45 3.16 25.93
N LYS A 175 13.84 3.35 24.76
CA LYS A 175 14.51 3.62 23.49
C LYS A 175 14.73 5.11 23.21
N PHE A 176 14.17 6.02 24.02
CA PHE A 176 14.41 7.46 23.91
C PHE A 176 15.81 7.87 24.40
N ASN A 177 16.44 7.07 25.28
CA ASN A 177 17.80 7.27 25.73
C ASN A 177 18.71 6.31 24.96
N ASN A 178 19.64 6.86 24.16
CA ASN A 178 20.63 6.10 23.36
C ASN A 178 21.62 5.28 24.20
N GLU A 179 21.51 5.28 25.53
CA GLU A 179 22.35 4.50 26.45
C GLU A 179 21.95 3.02 26.49
N ASN A 180 20.66 2.71 26.34
CA ASN A 180 20.13 1.33 26.46
C ASN A 180 20.05 0.59 25.13
N TYR A 181 19.88 1.33 24.02
CA TYR A 181 19.80 0.78 22.68
C TYR A 181 20.67 1.63 21.74
N SER A 182 21.66 1.01 21.12
CA SER A 182 22.49 1.67 20.11
C SER A 182 21.74 1.90 18.81
N PHE A 183 20.85 0.97 18.46
CA PHE A 183 20.03 1.02 17.26
C PHE A 183 18.63 0.49 17.58
N SER A 184 17.59 1.14 17.09
CA SER A 184 16.20 0.71 17.30
C SER A 184 15.33 1.08 16.11
N GLY A 185 14.41 0.17 15.74
CA GLY A 185 13.33 0.42 14.81
C GLY A 185 12.12 1.12 15.45
N GLY A 186 11.95 0.92 16.77
CA GLY A 186 10.86 1.51 17.56
C GLY A 186 11.18 2.94 18.01
N LEU A 187 10.92 3.94 17.16
CA LEU A 187 11.30 5.35 17.38
C LEU A 187 10.32 6.14 18.24
N HIS A 188 9.03 5.78 18.25
CA HIS A 188 7.96 6.62 18.80
C HIS A 188 7.50 6.23 20.20
N GLY A 189 7.92 5.05 20.72
CA GLY A 189 7.50 4.57 22.04
C GLY A 189 6.00 4.35 22.18
N VAL A 190 5.33 3.96 21.10
CA VAL A 190 3.87 3.75 21.08
C VAL A 190 3.45 2.34 20.66
N GLY A 191 4.30 1.55 20.02
CA GLY A 191 3.92 0.28 19.40
C GLY A 191 3.25 -0.71 20.35
N ALA A 192 3.86 -0.99 21.50
CA ALA A 192 3.31 -1.92 22.48
C ALA A 192 1.97 -1.43 23.06
N SER A 193 1.86 -0.13 23.37
CA SER A 193 0.62 0.48 23.90
C SER A 193 -0.48 0.56 22.84
N VAL A 194 -0.13 0.76 21.56
CA VAL A 194 -1.07 0.69 20.42
C VAL A 194 -1.60 -0.73 20.24
N THR A 195 -0.72 -1.75 20.27
CA THR A 195 -1.14 -3.16 20.19
C THR A 195 -2.09 -3.52 21.33
N ASN A 196 -1.79 -3.07 22.56
CA ASN A 196 -2.67 -3.27 23.71
C ASN A 196 -4.03 -2.60 23.51
N ALA A 197 -4.05 -1.33 23.09
CA ALA A 197 -5.29 -0.55 22.88
C ALA A 197 -6.23 -1.17 21.83
N LEU A 198 -5.67 -1.87 20.83
CA LEU A 198 -6.42 -2.46 19.72
C LEU A 198 -6.68 -3.96 19.88
N SER A 199 -6.30 -4.52 21.05
CA SER A 199 -6.54 -5.92 21.40
C SER A 199 -7.80 -6.08 22.26
N GLU A 200 -8.47 -7.24 22.15
CA GLU A 200 -9.52 -7.67 23.07
C GLU A 200 -8.93 -7.94 24.45
N TRP A 201 -7.80 -8.64 24.47
CA TRP A 201 -6.95 -8.84 25.63
C TRP A 201 -5.49 -8.97 25.20
N LEU A 202 -4.57 -8.66 26.13
CA LEU A 202 -3.14 -8.82 25.95
C LEU A 202 -2.52 -9.33 27.25
N LYS A 203 -1.67 -10.35 27.16
CA LYS A 203 -0.93 -10.92 28.27
C LYS A 203 0.56 -10.80 28.06
N VAL A 204 1.27 -10.38 29.09
CA VAL A 204 2.74 -10.25 29.10
C VAL A 204 3.29 -11.16 30.16
N GLU A 205 4.33 -11.93 29.80
CA GLU A 205 5.17 -12.64 30.76
C GLU A 205 6.61 -12.17 30.60
N VAL A 206 7.27 -11.85 31.71
CA VAL A 206 8.68 -11.48 31.74
C VAL A 206 9.45 -12.50 32.53
N TYR A 207 10.52 -13.00 31.91
CA TYR A 207 11.39 -14.03 32.48
C TYR A 207 12.63 -13.37 33.08
N ASN A 208 12.67 -13.29 34.42
CA ASN A 208 13.81 -12.72 35.18
C ASN A 208 13.93 -13.47 36.53
N LYS A 209 14.72 -14.56 36.56
CA LYS A 209 14.86 -15.51 37.69
C LYS A 209 13.55 -16.16 38.12
N THR A 210 12.46 -15.41 38.05
CA THR A 210 11.08 -15.86 38.23
C THR A 210 10.23 -15.33 37.10
N VAL A 211 9.06 -15.93 36.89
CA VAL A 211 8.10 -15.46 35.86
C VAL A 211 7.23 -14.37 36.47
N TYR A 212 7.21 -13.21 35.86
CA TYR A 212 6.27 -12.13 36.15
C TYR A 212 5.17 -12.13 35.08
N SER A 213 3.92 -11.93 35.45
CA SER A 213 2.79 -11.93 34.52
C SER A 213 1.87 -10.74 34.76
N MET A 214 1.39 -10.15 33.69
CA MET A 214 0.39 -9.06 33.69
C MET A 214 -0.56 -9.25 32.52
N GLU A 215 -1.82 -8.92 32.74
CA GLU A 215 -2.87 -9.03 31.73
C GLU A 215 -3.63 -7.69 31.60
N PHE A 216 -4.02 -7.39 30.38
CA PHE A 216 -4.77 -6.21 29.99
C PHE A 216 -6.01 -6.62 29.20
N THR A 217 -7.09 -5.84 29.33
CA THR A 217 -8.34 -6.14 28.62
C THR A 217 -9.00 -4.86 28.11
N SER A 218 -9.72 -4.97 26.99
CA SER A 218 -10.55 -3.91 26.45
C SER A 218 -12.03 -4.27 26.68
N HIS A 219 -12.72 -3.56 27.58
CA HIS A 219 -14.08 -3.86 27.99
C HIS A 219 -15.01 -2.64 27.85
N TYR A 220 -16.33 -2.90 27.72
CA TYR A 220 -17.32 -1.84 27.70
C TYR A 220 -17.65 -1.41 29.13
N ASP A 221 -17.50 -0.12 29.45
CA ASP A 221 -17.90 0.47 30.72
C ASP A 221 -19.32 1.07 30.59
N PRO A 222 -20.34 0.47 31.23
CA PRO A 222 -21.72 0.97 31.14
C PRO A 222 -21.90 2.36 31.78
N ALA A 223 -21.10 2.71 32.80
CA ALA A 223 -21.20 3.99 33.48
C ALA A 223 -20.68 5.13 32.61
N LYS A 224 -19.57 4.90 31.90
CA LYS A 224 -18.96 5.86 30.97
C LYS A 224 -19.54 5.77 29.57
N LYS A 225 -20.36 4.75 29.29
CA LYS A 225 -20.94 4.44 27.95
C LYS A 225 -19.87 4.37 26.84
N LYS A 226 -18.67 3.87 27.17
CA LYS A 226 -17.55 3.77 26.23
C LYS A 226 -16.73 2.49 26.50
N ILE A 227 -15.89 2.14 25.51
CA ILE A 227 -14.92 1.06 25.68
C ILE A 227 -13.68 1.64 26.36
N ILE A 228 -13.27 1.03 27.48
CA ILE A 228 -11.98 1.25 28.11
C ILE A 228 -11.01 0.28 27.45
N SER A 229 -9.92 0.80 26.90
CA SER A 229 -8.97 0.04 26.09
C SER A 229 -7.72 -0.28 26.88
N GLY A 230 -7.28 -1.55 26.77
CA GLY A 230 -6.00 -1.99 27.32
C GLY A 230 -5.85 -1.74 28.82
N ASP A 231 -6.94 -1.89 29.58
CA ASP A 231 -6.97 -1.64 31.02
C ASP A 231 -6.30 -2.80 31.77
N PRO A 232 -5.40 -2.54 32.72
CA PRO A 232 -4.78 -3.59 33.54
C PRO A 232 -5.83 -4.34 34.36
N VAL A 233 -5.87 -5.68 34.24
CA VAL A 233 -6.74 -6.53 35.04
C VAL A 233 -6.29 -6.54 36.51
N ALA A 234 -4.97 -6.52 36.73
CA ALA A 234 -4.33 -6.47 38.04
C ALA A 234 -2.91 -5.93 37.91
N PRO A 235 -2.30 -5.45 39.00
CA PRO A 235 -0.87 -5.10 38.99
C PRO A 235 0.00 -6.29 38.58
N LEU A 236 1.24 -5.98 38.08
CA LEU A 236 2.22 -7.00 37.74
C LEU A 236 2.44 -7.97 38.88
N LYS A 237 2.24 -9.26 38.61
CA LYS A 237 2.35 -10.35 39.62
C LYS A 237 3.61 -11.16 39.39
N ASN A 238 4.42 -11.33 40.43
CA ASN A 238 5.41 -12.40 40.46
C ASN A 238 4.68 -13.72 40.70
N THR A 239 4.76 -14.65 39.76
CA THR A 239 4.05 -15.95 39.85
C THR A 239 4.71 -16.93 40.83
N GLY A 240 5.95 -16.66 41.26
CA GLY A 240 6.75 -17.58 42.08
C GLY A 240 7.40 -18.72 41.30
N VAL A 241 7.06 -18.88 40.03
CA VAL A 241 7.66 -19.92 39.16
C VAL A 241 9.10 -19.52 38.83
N LYS A 242 10.06 -20.34 39.25
CA LYS A 242 11.47 -20.13 38.94
C LYS A 242 11.75 -20.47 37.48
N THR A 243 12.57 -19.66 36.83
CA THR A 243 12.97 -19.88 35.44
C THR A 243 14.47 -19.58 35.25
N SER A 244 15.10 -20.31 34.36
CA SER A 244 16.44 -20.02 33.85
C SER A 244 16.37 -19.19 32.55
N LYS A 245 15.17 -19.04 31.95
CA LYS A 245 14.95 -18.21 30.78
C LYS A 245 15.10 -16.73 31.14
N THR A 246 15.50 -15.93 30.17
CA THR A 246 15.38 -14.47 30.13
C THR A 246 14.50 -14.08 28.96
N GLY A 247 13.97 -12.86 28.94
CA GLY A 247 13.21 -12.34 27.81
C GLY A 247 11.77 -11.97 28.14
N THR A 248 10.99 -11.74 27.10
CA THR A 248 9.58 -11.36 27.21
C THR A 248 8.73 -12.20 26.28
N LEU A 249 7.58 -12.64 26.77
CA LEU A 249 6.51 -13.20 25.96
C LEU A 249 5.33 -12.23 25.98
N VAL A 250 4.87 -11.84 24.82
CA VAL A 250 3.66 -11.04 24.63
C VAL A 250 2.67 -11.88 23.82
N ARG A 251 1.49 -12.17 24.37
CA ARG A 251 0.39 -12.82 23.65
C ARG A 251 -0.82 -11.90 23.63
N PHE A 252 -1.41 -11.69 22.47
CA PHE A 252 -2.56 -10.80 22.33
C PHE A 252 -3.58 -11.34 21.33
N LYS A 253 -4.82 -10.90 21.50
CA LYS A 253 -5.92 -11.19 20.59
C LYS A 253 -6.46 -9.90 20.00
N PRO A 254 -6.39 -9.69 18.68
CA PRO A 254 -6.94 -8.51 18.02
C PRO A 254 -8.43 -8.35 18.29
N ASP A 255 -8.88 -7.10 18.47
CA ASP A 255 -10.29 -6.83 18.78
C ASP A 255 -11.12 -6.70 17.49
N LYS A 256 -12.04 -7.65 17.28
CA LYS A 256 -12.99 -7.64 16.15
C LYS A 256 -13.90 -6.40 16.06
N ARG A 257 -13.97 -5.60 17.14
CA ARG A 257 -14.70 -4.32 17.17
C ARG A 257 -13.92 -3.18 16.54
N VAL A 258 -12.62 -3.40 16.23
CA VAL A 258 -11.70 -2.43 15.62
C VAL A 258 -11.36 -2.84 14.20
N PHE A 259 -11.01 -4.10 14.00
CA PHE A 259 -10.50 -4.60 12.73
C PHE A 259 -11.62 -5.18 11.87
N GLU A 260 -11.54 -4.94 10.56
CA GLU A 260 -12.42 -5.53 9.54
C GLU A 260 -12.20 -7.05 9.42
N THR A 261 -10.97 -7.50 9.64
CA THR A 261 -10.58 -8.90 9.76
C THR A 261 -9.64 -9.09 10.94
N VAL A 262 -9.74 -10.23 11.61
CA VAL A 262 -8.83 -10.63 12.71
C VAL A 262 -8.04 -11.89 12.34
N GLU A 263 -8.05 -12.29 11.08
CA GLU A 263 -7.34 -13.45 10.57
C GLU A 263 -5.95 -13.06 10.07
N PHE A 264 -4.93 -13.56 10.76
CA PHE A 264 -3.54 -13.38 10.35
C PHE A 264 -3.20 -14.25 9.13
N ASN A 265 -2.57 -13.65 8.13
CA ASN A 265 -2.08 -14.36 6.96
C ASN A 265 -0.70 -14.97 7.26
N LEU A 266 -0.62 -16.32 7.24
CA LEU A 266 0.60 -17.07 7.54
C LEU A 266 1.75 -16.72 6.58
N GLU A 267 1.44 -16.58 5.30
CA GLU A 267 2.45 -16.29 4.28
C GLU A 267 3.07 -14.91 4.47
N THR A 268 2.24 -13.89 4.73
CA THR A 268 2.70 -12.53 5.06
C THR A 268 3.62 -12.53 6.28
N ILE A 269 3.25 -13.29 7.32
CA ILE A 269 4.09 -13.41 8.53
C ILE A 269 5.41 -14.11 8.22
N ALA A 270 5.35 -15.25 7.52
CA ALA A 270 6.55 -16.02 7.17
C ALA A 270 7.53 -15.20 6.32
N LYS A 271 7.04 -14.40 5.37
CA LYS A 271 7.86 -13.50 4.55
C LYS A 271 8.60 -12.47 5.39
N ARG A 272 7.89 -11.75 6.26
CA ARG A 272 8.50 -10.70 7.11
C ARG A 272 9.49 -11.28 8.12
N LEU A 273 9.19 -12.42 8.74
CA LEU A 273 10.11 -13.07 9.68
C LEU A 273 11.38 -13.58 8.98
N ARG A 274 11.27 -14.07 7.75
CA ARG A 274 12.42 -14.45 6.91
C ARG A 274 13.31 -13.25 6.61
N GLU A 275 12.73 -12.13 6.20
CA GLU A 275 13.43 -10.88 5.94
C GLU A 275 14.21 -10.41 7.19
N LEU A 276 13.55 -10.38 8.35
CA LEU A 276 14.19 -10.01 9.62
C LEU A 276 15.33 -10.95 10.01
N ALA A 277 15.21 -12.25 9.74
CA ALA A 277 16.27 -13.21 9.98
C ALA A 277 17.50 -13.00 9.05
N PHE A 278 17.28 -12.60 7.80
CA PHE A 278 18.38 -12.20 6.90
C PHE A 278 19.08 -10.91 7.35
N LEU A 279 18.33 -9.90 7.81
CA LEU A 279 18.87 -8.60 8.24
C LEU A 279 19.65 -8.68 9.57
N ASN A 280 19.38 -9.70 10.37
CA ASN A 280 20.00 -9.91 11.69
C ASN A 280 20.77 -11.23 11.71
N ARG A 281 22.00 -11.20 11.22
CA ARG A 281 22.88 -12.35 11.10
C ARG A 281 22.94 -13.18 12.38
N GLY A 282 22.66 -14.49 12.29
CA GLY A 282 22.71 -15.43 13.40
C GLY A 282 21.45 -15.49 14.26
N LEU A 283 20.49 -14.56 14.08
CA LEU A 283 19.20 -14.58 14.75
C LEU A 283 18.37 -15.79 14.24
N THR A 284 17.83 -16.55 15.19
CA THR A 284 16.90 -17.66 14.92
C THR A 284 15.48 -17.18 15.15
N ILE A 285 14.63 -17.23 14.13
CA ILE A 285 13.21 -16.91 14.26
C ILE A 285 12.39 -18.15 13.92
N LYS A 286 11.54 -18.59 14.84
CA LYS A 286 10.64 -19.73 14.65
C LYS A 286 9.20 -19.25 14.52
N LEU A 287 8.52 -19.70 13.48
CA LEU A 287 7.09 -19.47 13.25
C LEU A 287 6.34 -20.79 13.38
N THR A 288 5.33 -20.81 14.24
CA THR A 288 4.47 -22.00 14.46
C THR A 288 3.01 -21.59 14.28
N ASP A 289 2.26 -22.33 13.47
CA ASP A 289 0.82 -22.16 13.28
C ASP A 289 0.07 -23.35 13.91
N LEU A 290 -0.72 -23.06 14.94
CA LEU A 290 -1.54 -23.99 15.70
C LEU A 290 -3.04 -23.79 15.46
N ARG A 291 -3.43 -23.07 14.40
CA ARG A 291 -4.84 -22.76 14.14
C ARG A 291 -5.62 -23.97 13.63
N ASP A 292 -4.96 -24.83 12.88
CA ASP A 292 -5.55 -26.05 12.32
C ASP A 292 -4.81 -27.28 12.85
N ASP A 293 -5.52 -28.20 13.52
CA ASP A 293 -4.92 -29.42 14.07
C ASP A 293 -4.44 -30.41 13.00
N ASP A 294 -5.10 -30.38 11.84
CA ASP A 294 -4.80 -31.29 10.73
C ASP A 294 -3.66 -30.75 9.85
N LYS A 295 -3.31 -29.45 9.97
CA LYS A 295 -2.29 -28.76 9.16
C LYS A 295 -1.27 -28.07 10.05
N PHE A 296 -0.53 -28.86 10.85
CA PHE A 296 0.56 -28.32 11.65
C PHE A 296 1.64 -27.69 10.76
N TYR A 297 1.95 -26.41 10.99
CA TYR A 297 3.03 -25.71 10.32
C TYR A 297 4.03 -25.19 11.34
N SER A 298 5.32 -25.52 11.14
CA SER A 298 6.42 -24.92 11.90
C SER A 298 7.62 -24.73 10.99
N LYS A 299 8.15 -23.51 10.95
CA LYS A 299 9.31 -23.15 10.14
C LYS A 299 10.28 -22.31 10.94
N THR A 300 11.57 -22.64 10.82
CA THR A 300 12.65 -21.90 11.45
C THR A 300 13.43 -21.16 10.38
N PHE A 301 13.66 -19.86 10.58
CA PHE A 301 14.48 -18.99 9.76
C PHE A 301 15.77 -18.68 10.50
N LYS A 302 16.91 -18.99 9.91
CA LYS A 302 18.24 -18.68 10.41
C LYS A 302 19.21 -18.59 9.25
N TYR A 303 19.91 -17.47 9.15
CA TYR A 303 20.82 -17.20 8.05
C TYR A 303 22.16 -16.66 8.58
N ASP A 304 23.16 -17.50 8.58
CA ASP A 304 24.48 -17.17 9.12
C ASP A 304 25.31 -16.27 8.18
N GLY A 305 24.96 -16.22 6.88
CA GLY A 305 25.49 -15.27 5.92
C GLY A 305 24.82 -13.91 5.93
N GLY A 306 23.66 -13.77 6.62
CA GLY A 306 22.95 -12.51 6.73
C GLY A 306 22.49 -11.95 5.38
N ILE A 307 22.82 -10.68 5.07
CA ILE A 307 22.42 -10.04 3.81
C ILE A 307 23.08 -10.65 2.56
N ILE A 308 24.18 -11.39 2.71
CA ILE A 308 24.76 -12.18 1.60
C ILE A 308 23.78 -13.28 1.19
N ASP A 309 23.28 -14.04 2.17
CA ASP A 309 22.29 -15.09 1.92
C ASP A 309 21.01 -14.52 1.33
N TYR A 310 20.65 -13.29 1.72
CA TYR A 310 19.48 -12.61 1.18
C TYR A 310 19.64 -12.26 -0.31
N VAL A 311 20.80 -11.74 -0.73
CA VAL A 311 21.11 -11.52 -2.16
C VAL A 311 21.07 -12.82 -2.94
N LEU A 312 21.64 -13.91 -2.38
CA LEU A 312 21.61 -15.23 -3.02
C LEU A 312 20.18 -15.76 -3.15
N TYR A 313 19.35 -15.57 -2.13
CA TYR A 313 17.92 -15.90 -2.14
C TYR A 313 17.14 -15.14 -3.22
N LEU A 314 17.37 -13.83 -3.36
CA LEU A 314 16.72 -13.00 -4.38
C LEU A 314 17.16 -13.35 -5.81
N ASN A 315 18.36 -13.88 -5.96
CA ASN A 315 18.92 -14.27 -7.26
C ASN A 315 18.86 -15.78 -7.54
N GLU A 316 18.12 -16.53 -6.74
CA GLU A 316 18.02 -17.98 -6.86
C GLU A 316 17.56 -18.42 -8.26
N SER A 317 16.56 -17.73 -8.82
CA SER A 317 15.98 -17.98 -10.15
C SER A 317 16.61 -17.15 -11.28
N LYS A 318 17.73 -16.46 -11.02
CA LYS A 318 18.43 -15.61 -12.01
C LYS A 318 19.80 -16.19 -12.38
N THR A 319 20.24 -15.97 -13.61
CA THR A 319 21.61 -16.33 -14.05
C THR A 319 22.61 -15.33 -13.49
N LYS A 320 23.42 -15.76 -12.54
CA LYS A 320 24.42 -14.95 -11.85
C LYS A 320 25.64 -14.75 -12.72
N LEU A 321 26.24 -13.56 -12.77
CA LEU A 321 27.49 -13.31 -13.51
C LEU A 321 28.73 -13.77 -12.73
N TYR A 322 28.60 -13.96 -11.42
CA TYR A 322 29.62 -14.49 -10.52
C TYR A 322 28.92 -15.10 -9.29
N ASP A 323 29.54 -16.13 -8.69
CA ASP A 323 28.86 -16.95 -7.66
C ASP A 323 28.71 -16.24 -6.32
N GLN A 324 29.78 -15.51 -5.89
CA GLN A 324 29.83 -14.89 -4.57
C GLN A 324 29.42 -13.41 -4.65
N PRO A 325 28.40 -12.97 -3.88
CA PRO A 325 28.08 -11.56 -3.76
C PRO A 325 29.28 -10.75 -3.24
N VAL A 326 29.42 -9.54 -3.73
CA VAL A 326 30.37 -8.55 -3.19
C VAL A 326 29.75 -7.99 -1.91
N TYR A 327 30.51 -8.06 -0.81
CA TYR A 327 30.06 -7.67 0.52
C TYR A 327 31.02 -6.68 1.16
N GLY A 328 30.48 -5.66 1.83
CA GLY A 328 31.22 -4.70 2.61
C GLY A 328 30.48 -4.31 3.88
N LYS A 329 31.25 -4.01 4.93
CA LYS A 329 30.74 -3.53 6.21
C LYS A 329 31.72 -2.55 6.82
N ALA A 330 31.26 -1.35 7.13
CA ALA A 330 32.04 -0.31 7.79
C ALA A 330 31.19 0.57 8.68
N GLU A 331 31.83 1.23 9.64
CA GLU A 331 31.19 2.24 10.47
C GLU A 331 31.81 3.61 10.19
N LYS A 332 30.98 4.62 9.97
CA LYS A 332 31.38 6.02 9.77
C LYS A 332 30.45 6.93 10.56
N ASP A 333 31.05 7.83 11.34
CA ASP A 333 30.31 8.83 12.13
C ASP A 333 29.21 8.24 13.03
N GLY A 334 29.44 7.02 13.58
CA GLY A 334 28.47 6.28 14.39
C GLY A 334 27.31 5.66 13.58
N ILE A 335 27.42 5.64 12.25
CA ILE A 335 26.50 4.98 11.33
C ILE A 335 27.15 3.70 10.82
N LEU A 336 26.53 2.55 11.14
CA LEU A 336 26.97 1.25 10.62
C LEU A 336 26.33 1.03 9.25
N VAL A 337 27.17 0.81 8.26
CA VAL A 337 26.76 0.56 6.87
C VAL A 337 27.17 -0.85 6.48
N GLU A 338 26.23 -1.64 6.00
CA GLU A 338 26.45 -3.00 5.52
C GLU A 338 25.76 -3.14 4.16
N PHE A 339 26.48 -3.65 3.16
CA PHE A 339 25.94 -3.88 1.84
C PHE A 339 26.37 -5.21 1.25
N ALA A 340 25.50 -5.80 0.46
CA ALA A 340 25.80 -6.95 -0.39
C ALA A 340 25.23 -6.71 -1.78
N LEU A 341 25.98 -7.05 -2.83
CA LEU A 341 25.56 -6.86 -4.20
C LEU A 341 26.03 -7.98 -5.13
N GLN A 342 25.21 -8.29 -6.14
CA GLN A 342 25.52 -9.28 -7.16
C GLN A 342 24.86 -8.88 -8.49
N HIS A 343 25.58 -9.04 -9.59
CA HIS A 343 25.02 -8.82 -10.93
C HIS A 343 24.51 -10.14 -11.54
N THR A 344 23.45 -10.01 -12.27
CA THR A 344 22.80 -11.09 -13.03
C THR A 344 22.70 -10.72 -14.51
N ASP A 345 22.20 -11.63 -15.31
CA ASP A 345 21.92 -11.37 -16.74
C ASP A 345 20.71 -10.46 -16.98
N SER A 346 19.93 -10.14 -15.93
CA SER A 346 18.79 -9.21 -15.97
C SER A 346 19.21 -7.82 -16.50
N TYR A 347 18.24 -7.03 -16.91
CA TYR A 347 18.45 -5.66 -17.41
C TYR A 347 17.97 -4.58 -16.43
N THR A 348 17.29 -4.97 -15.38
CA THR A 348 16.75 -4.05 -14.37
C THR A 348 17.60 -4.04 -13.10
N GLU A 349 17.61 -2.91 -12.41
CA GLU A 349 18.22 -2.77 -11.09
C GLU A 349 17.20 -3.15 -10.01
N SER A 350 17.65 -3.85 -8.99
CA SER A 350 16.87 -4.21 -7.80
C SER A 350 17.69 -3.84 -6.56
N VAL A 351 17.45 -2.66 -6.01
CA VAL A 351 18.11 -2.17 -4.78
C VAL A 351 17.09 -2.17 -3.65
N PHE A 352 17.41 -2.88 -2.58
CA PHE A 352 16.61 -2.95 -1.35
C PHE A 352 17.39 -2.30 -0.22
N SER A 353 16.82 -1.26 0.37
CA SER A 353 17.47 -0.52 1.44
C SER A 353 16.67 -0.58 2.73
N PHE A 354 17.40 -0.64 3.86
CA PHE A 354 16.87 -0.78 5.20
C PHE A 354 17.57 0.18 6.16
N VAL A 355 16.79 0.76 7.07
CA VAL A 355 17.33 1.56 8.16
C VAL A 355 16.81 1.01 9.48
N ASN A 356 17.70 0.57 10.37
CA ASN A 356 17.35 -0.10 11.63
C ASN A 356 16.31 -1.24 11.43
N ASN A 357 16.55 -2.10 10.42
CA ASN A 357 15.67 -3.21 10.00
C ASN A 357 14.31 -2.79 9.39
N ILE A 358 14.04 -1.49 9.23
CA ILE A 358 12.84 -0.98 8.58
C ILE A 358 13.11 -0.84 7.08
N PRO A 359 12.30 -1.44 6.20
CA PRO A 359 12.45 -1.27 4.75
C PRO A 359 12.13 0.16 4.31
N THR A 360 12.96 0.69 3.40
CA THR A 360 12.78 2.01 2.80
C THR A 360 12.52 1.88 1.30
N PRO A 361 11.31 1.46 0.88
CA PRO A 361 11.02 1.17 -0.52
C PRO A 361 11.11 2.40 -1.44
N GLU A 362 10.97 3.61 -0.91
CA GLU A 362 11.18 4.87 -1.62
C GLU A 362 12.64 5.36 -1.53
N GLY A 363 13.55 4.53 -0.96
CA GLY A 363 14.95 4.85 -0.81
C GLY A 363 15.23 5.95 0.20
N GLY A 364 16.01 6.93 -0.20
CA GLY A 364 16.39 8.08 0.63
C GLY A 364 17.85 8.43 0.49
N THR A 365 18.34 9.27 1.41
CA THR A 365 19.71 9.82 1.41
C THR A 365 20.80 8.74 1.44
N HIS A 366 20.59 7.65 2.20
CA HIS A 366 21.52 6.50 2.30
C HIS A 366 21.69 5.77 0.95
N GLU A 367 20.60 5.56 0.21
CA GLU A 367 20.63 4.91 -1.11
C GLU A 367 21.35 5.80 -2.14
N VAL A 368 21.11 7.11 -2.09
CA VAL A 368 21.83 8.08 -2.92
C VAL A 368 23.34 8.01 -2.64
N GLY A 369 23.75 7.94 -1.38
CA GLY A 369 25.16 7.78 -0.99
C GLY A 369 25.77 6.49 -1.54
N PHE A 370 25.08 5.37 -1.42
CA PHE A 370 25.51 4.07 -1.94
C PHE A 370 25.68 4.09 -3.48
N LYS A 371 24.67 4.58 -4.21
CA LYS A 371 24.71 4.66 -5.68
C LYS A 371 25.82 5.59 -6.19
N THR A 372 26.08 6.68 -5.46
CA THR A 372 27.17 7.62 -5.77
C THR A 372 28.52 6.94 -5.60
N ALA A 373 28.76 6.27 -4.46
CA ALA A 373 30.00 5.56 -4.17
C ALA A 373 30.27 4.45 -5.18
N LEU A 374 29.25 3.61 -5.47
CA LEU A 374 29.34 2.53 -6.45
C LEU A 374 29.78 3.07 -7.82
N THR A 375 29.10 4.12 -8.29
CA THR A 375 29.39 4.74 -9.57
C THR A 375 30.82 5.30 -9.63
N LYS A 376 31.27 5.97 -8.58
CA LYS A 376 32.61 6.56 -8.48
C LYS A 376 33.69 5.49 -8.54
N VAL A 377 33.63 4.49 -7.64
CA VAL A 377 34.67 3.45 -7.52
C VAL A 377 34.77 2.60 -8.80
N LEU A 378 33.61 2.24 -9.40
CA LEU A 378 33.60 1.46 -10.63
C LEU A 378 34.11 2.28 -11.86
N ASN A 379 33.88 3.58 -11.92
CA ASN A 379 34.49 4.44 -12.94
C ASN A 379 36.01 4.52 -12.77
N ASP A 380 36.50 4.66 -11.54
CA ASP A 380 37.93 4.70 -11.26
C ASP A 380 38.62 3.36 -11.62
N PHE A 381 37.94 2.24 -11.33
CA PHE A 381 38.39 0.91 -11.77
C PHE A 381 38.41 0.78 -13.30
N ALA A 382 37.36 1.25 -13.98
CA ALA A 382 37.25 1.19 -15.44
C ALA A 382 38.37 1.95 -16.13
N ARG A 383 38.72 3.15 -15.63
CA ARG A 383 39.82 3.96 -16.13
C ARG A 383 41.20 3.34 -15.84
N SER A 384 41.43 2.92 -14.60
CA SER A 384 42.69 2.36 -14.16
C SER A 384 43.07 1.05 -14.88
N ASN A 385 42.05 0.31 -15.36
CA ASN A 385 42.25 -0.95 -16.09
C ASN A 385 41.99 -0.82 -17.62
N ASN A 386 41.93 0.41 -18.16
CA ASN A 386 41.76 0.70 -19.60
C ASN A 386 40.51 0.12 -20.24
N TYR A 387 39.42 -0.07 -19.48
CA TYR A 387 38.11 -0.47 -20.05
C TYR A 387 37.42 0.66 -20.84
N VAL A 388 37.67 1.90 -20.44
CA VAL A 388 37.15 3.12 -21.08
C VAL A 388 38.30 4.06 -21.37
N LYS A 389 38.40 4.56 -22.60
CA LYS A 389 39.38 5.55 -23.03
C LYS A 389 38.84 6.96 -22.80
N GLU A 390 39.66 7.97 -22.67
CA GLU A 390 39.27 9.37 -22.47
C GLU A 390 38.31 9.90 -23.57
N LYS A 391 38.39 9.33 -24.78
CA LYS A 391 37.56 9.72 -25.93
C LYS A 391 36.21 8.99 -26.00
N ASP A 392 36.02 7.95 -25.18
CA ASP A 392 34.80 7.17 -25.17
C ASP A 392 33.68 7.88 -24.38
N ALA A 393 32.41 7.57 -24.70
CA ALA A 393 31.29 8.05 -23.91
C ALA A 393 31.44 7.59 -22.45
N PRO A 394 31.24 8.49 -21.46
CA PRO A 394 31.40 8.12 -20.05
C PRO A 394 30.33 7.10 -19.62
N LEU A 395 30.76 6.15 -18.77
CA LEU A 395 29.86 5.27 -18.05
C LEU A 395 29.12 6.09 -16.98
N ILE A 396 27.80 5.93 -16.94
CA ILE A 396 26.94 6.55 -15.92
C ILE A 396 26.51 5.49 -14.88
N GLY A 397 25.96 5.96 -13.78
CA GLY A 397 25.52 5.06 -12.70
C GLY A 397 24.58 3.94 -13.15
N GLU A 398 23.66 4.24 -14.07
CA GLU A 398 22.72 3.27 -14.63
C GLU A 398 23.41 2.13 -15.37
N ASP A 399 24.51 2.42 -16.10
CA ASP A 399 25.26 1.38 -16.83
C ASP A 399 25.84 0.34 -15.86
N PHE A 400 26.27 0.78 -14.66
CA PHE A 400 26.79 -0.13 -13.62
C PHE A 400 25.73 -0.87 -12.85
N ARG A 401 24.50 -0.36 -12.84
CA ARG A 401 23.38 -0.95 -12.11
C ARG A 401 22.46 -1.83 -12.98
N GLU A 402 22.74 -1.93 -14.30
CA GLU A 402 22.01 -2.88 -15.14
C GLU A 402 22.24 -4.33 -14.66
N GLY A 403 21.17 -5.00 -14.27
CA GLY A 403 21.19 -6.37 -13.72
C GLY A 403 21.73 -6.48 -12.29
N LEU A 404 21.85 -5.37 -11.56
CA LEU A 404 22.29 -5.33 -10.17
C LEU A 404 21.15 -5.74 -9.22
N THR A 405 21.43 -6.70 -8.35
CA THR A 405 20.69 -6.93 -7.10
C THR A 405 21.57 -6.48 -5.95
N ALA A 406 21.11 -5.51 -5.16
CA ALA A 406 21.85 -4.98 -4.02
C ALA A 406 20.97 -4.85 -2.78
N LEU A 407 21.56 -5.15 -1.62
CA LEU A 407 20.99 -4.91 -0.30
C LEU A 407 21.87 -3.90 0.43
N LEU A 408 21.24 -2.88 1.00
CA LEU A 408 21.88 -1.86 1.83
C LEU A 408 21.18 -1.84 3.18
N SER A 409 21.90 -2.17 4.24
CA SER A 409 21.45 -2.08 5.63
C SER A 409 22.22 -1.00 6.36
N VAL A 410 21.52 -0.01 6.88
CA VAL A 410 22.08 1.09 7.66
C VAL A 410 21.54 1.03 9.07
N LYS A 411 22.45 1.11 10.08
CA LYS A 411 22.04 1.23 11.49
C LYS A 411 22.57 2.55 12.04
N MET A 412 21.67 3.37 12.56
CA MET A 412 21.97 4.71 13.08
C MET A 412 21.05 5.07 14.25
N LYS A 413 21.52 6.00 15.09
CA LYS A 413 20.83 6.37 16.35
C LYS A 413 19.62 7.27 16.12
N ASN A 414 19.82 8.36 15.41
CA ASN A 414 18.78 9.38 15.20
C ASN A 414 18.25 9.25 13.78
N VAL A 415 17.11 8.59 13.62
CA VAL A 415 16.52 8.35 12.29
C VAL A 415 15.39 9.35 12.06
N GLU A 416 15.44 10.02 10.91
CA GLU A 416 14.40 10.94 10.44
C GLU A 416 13.84 10.42 9.10
N PHE A 417 12.58 10.02 9.09
CA PHE A 417 11.89 9.61 7.88
C PHE A 417 11.04 10.75 7.30
N GLU A 418 10.90 10.79 5.97
CA GLU A 418 9.95 11.65 5.30
C GLU A 418 8.52 11.07 5.47
N GLY A 419 7.91 11.27 6.63
CA GLY A 419 6.52 10.85 6.92
C GLY A 419 6.37 9.67 7.86
N GLN A 420 5.14 9.45 8.31
CA GLN A 420 4.76 8.44 9.30
C GLN A 420 4.94 7.00 8.81
N THR A 421 4.84 6.77 7.51
CA THR A 421 4.97 5.43 6.90
C THR A 421 6.39 4.89 6.86
N LYS A 422 7.40 5.71 7.21
CA LYS A 422 8.84 5.36 7.30
C LYS A 422 9.42 4.81 5.97
N THR A 423 8.83 5.17 4.84
CA THR A 423 9.19 4.62 3.52
C THR A 423 10.44 5.22 2.91
N LYS A 424 10.87 6.41 3.36
CA LYS A 424 12.01 7.15 2.83
C LYS A 424 12.82 7.81 3.93
N LEU A 425 14.16 7.62 3.89
CA LEU A 425 15.07 8.25 4.85
C LEU A 425 15.41 9.68 4.45
N GLY A 426 15.24 10.63 5.40
CA GLY A 426 15.52 12.05 5.20
C GLY A 426 16.91 12.53 5.66
N ASN A 427 17.54 11.84 6.60
CA ASN A 427 18.82 12.25 7.24
C ASN A 427 19.94 12.61 6.25
N PRO A 428 20.41 13.87 6.16
CA PRO A 428 21.49 14.25 5.24
C PRO A 428 22.84 13.59 5.57
N GLU A 429 23.14 13.37 6.86
CA GLU A 429 24.36 12.73 7.33
C GLU A 429 24.50 11.28 6.87
N ALA A 430 23.38 10.57 6.68
CA ALA A 430 23.37 9.21 6.19
C ALA A 430 23.95 9.11 4.77
N LYS A 431 23.70 10.10 3.89
CA LYS A 431 24.30 10.15 2.56
C LYS A 431 25.81 10.16 2.61
N VAL A 432 26.37 11.06 3.42
CA VAL A 432 27.83 11.25 3.52
C VAL A 432 28.52 10.02 4.13
N ALA A 433 27.96 9.50 5.22
CA ALA A 433 28.51 8.33 5.91
C ALA A 433 28.44 7.08 5.02
N VAL A 434 27.32 6.84 4.34
CA VAL A 434 27.14 5.68 3.44
C VAL A 434 28.06 5.81 2.22
N GLU A 435 28.18 7.00 1.62
CA GLU A 435 29.09 7.23 0.50
C GLU A 435 30.54 6.94 0.90
N ALA A 436 30.98 7.44 2.07
CA ALA A 436 32.35 7.22 2.57
C ALA A 436 32.62 5.75 2.89
N ALA A 437 31.73 5.11 3.65
CA ALA A 437 31.84 3.71 4.05
C ALA A 437 31.85 2.77 2.84
N THR A 438 30.93 2.99 1.90
CA THR A 438 30.82 2.17 0.68
C THR A 438 32.06 2.36 -0.22
N THR A 439 32.55 3.60 -0.37
CA THR A 439 33.74 3.90 -1.16
C THR A 439 34.97 3.16 -0.54
N GLU A 440 35.19 3.26 0.76
CA GLU A 440 36.28 2.62 1.45
C GLU A 440 36.30 1.10 1.29
N GLU A 441 35.15 0.46 1.49
CA GLU A 441 35.03 -0.99 1.38
C GLU A 441 35.15 -1.47 -0.08
N LEU A 442 34.51 -0.81 -1.04
CA LEU A 442 34.67 -1.16 -2.45
C LEU A 442 36.09 -0.96 -2.95
N ASP A 443 36.80 0.08 -2.52
CA ASP A 443 38.22 0.31 -2.85
C ASP A 443 39.10 -0.82 -2.36
N LYS A 444 38.88 -1.34 -1.14
CA LYS A 444 39.59 -2.52 -0.60
C LYS A 444 39.30 -3.76 -1.46
N LEU A 445 38.03 -3.96 -1.85
CA LEU A 445 37.61 -5.11 -2.63
C LEU A 445 38.15 -5.09 -4.07
N VAL A 446 38.18 -3.92 -4.71
CA VAL A 446 38.72 -3.71 -6.06
C VAL A 446 40.22 -3.95 -6.11
N LYS A 447 40.98 -3.54 -5.06
CA LYS A 447 42.44 -3.75 -4.96
C LYS A 447 42.82 -5.20 -4.71
N ASN A 448 41.88 -6.02 -4.25
CA ASN A 448 42.11 -7.43 -3.99
C ASN A 448 42.10 -8.23 -5.30
N LYS A 449 43.27 -8.77 -5.68
CA LYS A 449 43.45 -9.54 -6.93
C LYS A 449 42.49 -10.74 -7.04
N LYS A 450 42.06 -11.33 -5.92
CA LYS A 450 41.09 -12.45 -5.93
C LYS A 450 39.75 -12.04 -6.51
N ASN A 451 39.36 -10.79 -6.38
CA ASN A 451 38.07 -10.27 -6.85
C ASN A 451 38.12 -9.76 -8.30
N LYS A 452 39.29 -9.80 -8.96
CA LYS A 452 39.45 -9.24 -10.30
C LYS A 452 38.41 -9.77 -11.29
N ALA A 453 38.19 -11.09 -11.30
CA ALA A 453 37.22 -11.72 -12.21
C ALA A 453 35.75 -11.19 -12.00
N ILE A 454 35.40 -10.86 -10.76
CA ILE A 454 34.11 -10.29 -10.41
C ILE A 454 33.97 -8.89 -11.04
N PHE A 455 34.95 -8.03 -10.80
CA PHE A 455 34.90 -6.66 -11.35
C PHE A 455 35.08 -6.62 -12.87
N ASP A 456 35.83 -7.58 -13.46
CA ASP A 456 35.90 -7.74 -14.91
C ASP A 456 34.50 -8.12 -15.51
N ALA A 457 33.75 -8.99 -14.83
CA ALA A 457 32.38 -9.36 -15.23
C ALA A 457 31.42 -8.15 -15.12
N MET A 458 31.53 -7.36 -14.04
CA MET A 458 30.77 -6.11 -13.89
C MET A 458 31.07 -5.13 -15.04
N MET A 459 32.34 -4.96 -15.38
CA MET A 459 32.74 -4.08 -16.48
C MET A 459 32.20 -4.53 -17.82
N LYS A 460 32.22 -5.84 -18.11
CA LYS A 460 31.62 -6.37 -19.35
C LYS A 460 30.13 -6.04 -19.42
N LYS A 461 29.40 -6.20 -18.31
CA LYS A 461 27.98 -5.87 -18.23
C LYS A 461 27.73 -4.39 -18.46
N ALA A 462 28.45 -3.51 -17.74
CA ALA A 462 28.36 -2.05 -17.86
C ALA A 462 28.69 -1.54 -19.27
N LEU A 463 29.72 -2.08 -19.93
CA LEU A 463 30.03 -1.75 -21.33
C LEU A 463 28.93 -2.21 -22.29
N GLY A 464 28.27 -3.34 -22.00
CA GLY A 464 27.09 -3.78 -22.75
C GLY A 464 25.92 -2.81 -22.59
N ALA A 465 25.66 -2.34 -21.37
CA ALA A 465 24.64 -1.34 -21.07
C ALA A 465 24.92 0.01 -21.75
N LEU A 466 26.18 0.49 -21.71
CA LEU A 466 26.59 1.71 -22.43
C LEU A 466 26.31 1.62 -23.93
N LYS A 467 26.65 0.50 -24.56
CA LYS A 467 26.39 0.29 -25.99
C LYS A 467 24.90 0.34 -26.31
N ALA A 468 24.10 -0.33 -25.49
CA ALA A 468 22.64 -0.34 -25.63
C ALA A 468 22.05 1.05 -25.46
N ARG A 469 22.42 1.76 -24.38
CA ARG A 469 21.98 3.13 -24.11
C ARG A 469 22.34 4.09 -25.24
N THR A 470 23.56 3.98 -25.80
CA THR A 470 23.99 4.82 -26.91
C THR A 470 23.18 4.52 -28.18
N ALA A 471 22.94 3.26 -28.48
CA ALA A 471 22.10 2.85 -29.61
C ALA A 471 20.64 3.33 -29.45
N ALA A 472 20.07 3.23 -28.24
CA ALA A 472 18.73 3.72 -27.95
C ALA A 472 18.62 5.23 -28.11
N LYS A 473 19.62 6.00 -27.66
CA LYS A 473 19.67 7.45 -27.85
C LYS A 473 19.66 7.82 -29.33
N HIS A 474 20.48 7.16 -30.14
CA HIS A 474 20.51 7.36 -31.60
C HIS A 474 19.17 7.03 -32.27
N ALA A 475 18.55 5.89 -31.89
CA ALA A 475 17.24 5.51 -32.40
C ALA A 475 16.14 6.52 -32.02
N LYS A 476 16.18 7.06 -30.80
CA LYS A 476 15.26 8.09 -30.32
C LYS A 476 15.44 9.42 -31.03
N GLU A 477 16.69 9.82 -31.35
CA GLU A 477 17.00 11.01 -32.10
C GLU A 477 16.51 10.89 -33.56
N LEU A 478 16.73 9.76 -34.22
CA LEU A 478 16.22 9.48 -35.57
C LEU A 478 14.68 9.48 -35.60
N ALA A 479 14.02 8.85 -34.59
CA ALA A 479 12.56 8.87 -34.48
C ALA A 479 12.01 10.26 -34.19
N ARG A 480 12.74 11.12 -33.49
CA ARG A 480 12.37 12.55 -33.29
C ARG A 480 12.48 13.37 -34.56
N ALA A 481 13.44 13.07 -35.45
CA ALA A 481 13.59 13.72 -36.72
C ALA A 481 12.45 13.36 -37.70
N THR A 482 11.82 12.20 -37.55
CA THR A 482 10.70 11.71 -38.38
C THR A 482 9.31 12.02 -37.80
N LYS A 483 9.21 12.86 -36.73
CA LYS A 483 7.97 13.16 -36.02
C LYS A 483 6.93 13.89 -36.86
N GLY A 484 5.82 13.24 -37.14
CA GLY A 484 4.56 13.77 -37.62
C GLY A 484 3.46 12.73 -37.78
N ALA A 485 3.79 11.56 -38.33
CA ALA A 485 2.79 10.55 -38.72
C ALA A 485 2.56 9.43 -37.69
N ASP A 486 3.59 9.02 -36.94
CA ASP A 486 3.48 7.88 -36.01
C ASP A 486 2.77 8.21 -34.68
N THR A 487 2.96 9.43 -34.17
CA THR A 487 2.28 9.87 -32.93
C THR A 487 0.77 9.99 -33.15
N ALA A 488 0.33 10.43 -34.30
CA ALA A 488 -1.09 10.55 -34.67
C ALA A 488 -1.77 9.16 -34.78
N LYS A 489 -1.05 8.12 -35.23
CA LYS A 489 -1.56 6.75 -35.31
C LYS A 489 -1.68 6.08 -33.94
N LEU A 490 -0.72 6.33 -33.05
CA LEU A 490 -0.73 5.81 -31.66
C LEU A 490 -1.88 6.41 -30.83
N ILE A 491 -2.14 7.71 -31.00
CA ILE A 491 -3.24 8.43 -30.35
C ILE A 491 -4.62 7.96 -30.88
N GLY A 492 -4.70 7.41 -32.10
CA GLY A 492 -5.95 6.94 -32.71
C GLY A 492 -6.61 5.73 -32.02
N LYS A 493 -5.86 4.98 -31.19
CA LYS A 493 -6.39 3.84 -30.41
C LYS A 493 -7.04 4.30 -29.09
N LEU A 494 -6.53 5.36 -28.48
CA LEU A 494 -7.03 5.90 -27.23
C LEU A 494 -8.36 6.64 -27.48
N SER A 495 -9.39 6.25 -26.76
CA SER A 495 -10.62 7.01 -26.65
C SER A 495 -10.54 7.86 -25.37
N ASP A 496 -9.95 9.05 -25.50
CA ASP A 496 -9.66 9.92 -24.37
C ASP A 496 -10.92 10.51 -23.71
N CYS A 497 -10.76 11.01 -22.48
CA CYS A 497 -11.80 11.75 -21.76
C CYS A 497 -11.77 13.25 -22.16
N THR A 498 -12.88 13.95 -21.91
CA THR A 498 -13.00 15.37 -22.26
C THR A 498 -12.49 16.31 -21.17
N SER A 499 -12.44 15.85 -19.91
CA SER A 499 -11.83 16.57 -18.79
C SER A 499 -10.31 16.64 -18.96
N ARG A 500 -9.72 17.78 -18.59
CA ARG A 500 -8.26 17.97 -18.55
C ARG A 500 -7.69 17.95 -17.15
N LYS A 501 -8.52 17.62 -16.15
CA LYS A 501 -8.10 17.52 -14.75
C LYS A 501 -7.67 16.09 -14.46
N ALA A 502 -6.35 15.85 -14.44
CA ALA A 502 -5.78 14.51 -14.25
C ALA A 502 -6.29 13.84 -12.98
N GLU A 503 -6.48 14.59 -11.90
CA GLU A 503 -6.97 14.13 -10.60
C GLU A 503 -8.42 13.59 -10.60
N LEU A 504 -9.18 13.86 -11.67
CA LEU A 504 -10.56 13.34 -11.83
C LEU A 504 -10.66 12.28 -12.91
N ASN A 505 -9.59 12.10 -13.70
CA ASN A 505 -9.60 11.24 -14.86
C ASN A 505 -9.11 9.84 -14.52
N GLU A 506 -9.62 8.85 -15.22
CA GLU A 506 -9.18 7.47 -15.15
C GLU A 506 -9.08 6.85 -16.53
N VAL A 507 -8.12 5.94 -16.72
CA VAL A 507 -7.94 5.19 -17.97
C VAL A 507 -8.15 3.70 -17.74
N PHE A 508 -9.01 3.10 -18.56
CA PHE A 508 -9.19 1.66 -18.62
C PHE A 508 -8.33 1.07 -19.73
N ILE A 509 -7.39 0.23 -19.37
CA ILE A 509 -6.62 -0.60 -20.30
C ILE A 509 -7.41 -1.88 -20.49
N VAL A 510 -8.05 -2.03 -21.65
CA VAL A 510 -9.05 -3.07 -21.89
C VAL A 510 -8.52 -4.13 -22.84
N GLU A 511 -8.74 -5.40 -22.51
CA GLU A 511 -8.36 -6.52 -23.38
C GLU A 511 -9.27 -6.58 -24.61
N GLY A 512 -8.65 -6.45 -25.79
CA GLY A 512 -9.31 -6.64 -27.09
C GLY A 512 -10.18 -5.48 -27.56
N ASP A 513 -10.38 -5.43 -28.87
CA ASP A 513 -11.20 -4.38 -29.52
C ASP A 513 -12.72 -4.58 -29.22
N SER A 514 -13.18 -5.80 -28.96
CA SER A 514 -14.59 -6.10 -28.69
C SER A 514 -15.04 -5.51 -27.36
N ALA A 515 -14.33 -5.88 -26.28
CA ALA A 515 -14.58 -5.33 -24.94
C ALA A 515 -14.31 -3.82 -24.90
N GLY A 516 -13.27 -3.36 -25.61
CA GLY A 516 -12.96 -1.95 -25.80
C GLY A 516 -14.11 -1.18 -26.47
N GLY A 517 -14.82 -1.80 -27.39
CA GLY A 517 -16.01 -1.23 -28.06
C GLY A 517 -17.19 -1.03 -27.10
N SER A 518 -17.52 -2.04 -26.29
CA SER A 518 -18.55 -1.96 -25.26
C SER A 518 -18.19 -0.94 -24.18
N ALA A 519 -16.95 -0.95 -23.69
CA ALA A 519 -16.47 0.00 -22.70
C ALA A 519 -16.52 1.45 -23.22
N LYS A 520 -16.14 1.68 -24.48
CA LYS A 520 -16.19 3.01 -25.12
C LYS A 520 -17.62 3.54 -25.22
N GLN A 521 -18.62 2.69 -25.43
CA GLN A 521 -20.02 3.09 -25.49
C GLN A 521 -20.61 3.33 -24.10
N GLY A 522 -20.27 2.49 -23.10
CA GLY A 522 -20.81 2.55 -21.74
C GLY A 522 -20.17 3.59 -20.82
N ARG A 523 -18.98 4.09 -21.13
CA ARG A 523 -18.18 4.96 -20.24
C ARG A 523 -18.76 6.35 -19.95
N ASP A 524 -18.38 6.95 -18.87
CA ASP A 524 -18.44 8.40 -18.71
C ASP A 524 -17.39 9.06 -19.59
N ARG A 525 -17.85 9.75 -20.66
CA ARG A 525 -16.94 10.42 -21.61
C ARG A 525 -16.19 11.60 -21.00
N GLN A 526 -16.65 12.12 -19.86
CA GLN A 526 -16.03 13.26 -19.23
C GLN A 526 -14.73 12.86 -18.52
N HIS A 527 -14.73 11.75 -17.77
CA HIS A 527 -13.64 11.39 -16.89
C HIS A 527 -13.01 10.02 -17.17
N GLN A 528 -13.60 9.20 -18.05
CA GLN A 528 -13.09 7.86 -18.35
C GLN A 528 -12.53 7.77 -19.77
N ALA A 529 -11.26 7.39 -19.89
CA ALA A 529 -10.59 7.06 -21.12
C ALA A 529 -10.54 5.54 -21.32
N ILE A 530 -10.60 5.08 -22.56
CA ILE A 530 -10.51 3.65 -22.93
C ILE A 530 -9.34 3.44 -23.89
N LEU A 531 -8.45 2.52 -23.51
CA LEU A 531 -7.32 2.07 -24.29
C LEU A 531 -7.42 0.57 -24.56
N PRO A 532 -7.94 0.13 -25.72
CA PRO A 532 -8.00 -1.28 -26.05
C PRO A 532 -6.60 -1.78 -26.46
N LEU A 533 -6.22 -2.97 -25.97
CA LEU A 533 -5.00 -3.69 -26.34
C LEU A 533 -5.31 -4.70 -27.45
N ARG A 534 -4.45 -4.79 -28.46
CA ARG A 534 -4.55 -5.77 -29.53
C ARG A 534 -3.66 -6.98 -29.25
N GLY A 535 -4.22 -7.95 -28.53
CA GLY A 535 -3.51 -9.17 -28.16
C GLY A 535 -2.62 -8.97 -26.91
N LYS A 536 -1.80 -9.99 -26.62
CA LYS A 536 -0.93 -10.00 -25.44
C LYS A 536 0.22 -9.01 -25.60
N PRO A 537 0.43 -8.09 -24.64
CA PRO A 537 1.60 -7.21 -24.65
C PRO A 537 2.91 -8.00 -24.53
N LEU A 538 4.03 -7.33 -24.78
CA LEU A 538 5.35 -7.91 -24.59
C LEU A 538 5.62 -8.12 -23.10
N ASN A 539 6.08 -9.33 -22.72
CA ASN A 539 6.61 -9.58 -21.38
C ASN A 539 7.91 -8.76 -21.19
N ALA A 540 7.87 -7.80 -20.30
CA ALA A 540 8.94 -6.85 -20.07
C ALA A 540 10.06 -7.37 -19.14
N GLU A 541 9.87 -8.52 -18.48
CA GLU A 541 10.80 -9.07 -17.48
C GLU A 541 12.22 -9.29 -18.01
N LYS A 542 12.33 -9.71 -19.27
CA LYS A 542 13.60 -10.09 -19.89
C LYS A 542 13.94 -9.29 -21.12
N LYS A 543 13.44 -8.08 -21.20
CA LYS A 543 13.67 -7.22 -22.34
C LYS A 543 14.31 -5.92 -21.92
N ARG A 544 15.30 -5.48 -22.69
CA ARG A 544 15.84 -4.13 -22.55
C ARG A 544 14.80 -3.10 -22.94
N ILE A 545 14.92 -1.91 -22.36
CA ILE A 545 14.00 -0.80 -22.58
C ILE A 545 13.85 -0.48 -24.07
N GLU A 546 14.89 -0.66 -24.87
CA GLU A 546 14.86 -0.45 -26.34
C GLU A 546 13.95 -1.45 -27.06
N GLU A 547 13.91 -2.70 -26.60
CA GLU A 547 13.01 -3.72 -27.14
C GLU A 547 11.58 -3.48 -26.68
N VAL A 548 11.40 -3.10 -25.42
CA VAL A 548 10.11 -2.72 -24.84
C VAL A 548 9.50 -1.56 -25.62
N LEU A 549 10.29 -0.54 -25.95
CA LEU A 549 9.87 0.62 -26.73
C LEU A 549 9.60 0.32 -28.23
N LYS A 550 10.01 -0.82 -28.75
CA LYS A 550 9.61 -1.28 -30.12
C LYS A 550 8.19 -1.82 -30.15
N ASN A 551 7.67 -2.29 -29.02
CA ASN A 551 6.31 -2.82 -28.95
C ASN A 551 5.29 -1.67 -29.03
N GLU A 552 4.34 -1.78 -29.98
CA GLU A 552 3.35 -0.73 -30.26
C GLU A 552 2.38 -0.54 -29.08
N GLU A 553 1.93 -1.61 -28.46
CA GLU A 553 0.98 -1.56 -27.33
C GLU A 553 1.60 -0.87 -26.12
N ILE A 554 2.85 -1.21 -25.78
CA ILE A 554 3.60 -0.57 -24.69
C ILE A 554 3.83 0.92 -24.98
N ARG A 555 4.21 1.29 -26.21
CA ARG A 555 4.36 2.71 -26.58
C ARG A 555 3.06 3.47 -26.46
N THR A 556 1.94 2.84 -26.80
CA THR A 556 0.62 3.47 -26.69
C THR A 556 0.26 3.70 -25.21
N ILE A 557 0.54 2.75 -24.31
CA ILE A 557 0.35 2.91 -22.87
C ILE A 557 1.20 4.09 -22.34
N ILE A 558 2.50 4.11 -22.66
CA ILE A 558 3.41 5.19 -22.22
C ILE A 558 2.92 6.56 -22.72
N SER A 559 2.49 6.65 -23.98
CA SER A 559 1.98 7.90 -24.57
C SER A 559 0.66 8.33 -23.93
N ALA A 560 -0.22 7.40 -23.58
CA ALA A 560 -1.50 7.70 -22.93
C ALA A 560 -1.28 8.22 -21.50
N LEU A 561 -0.40 7.58 -20.75
CA LEU A 561 -0.11 7.96 -19.36
C LEU A 561 0.61 9.30 -19.25
N GLY A 562 1.51 9.61 -20.18
CA GLY A 562 2.24 10.89 -20.23
C GLY A 562 3.47 10.96 -19.33
N THR A 563 3.67 10.01 -18.43
CA THR A 563 4.73 10.02 -17.40
C THR A 563 6.14 9.80 -17.92
N GLY A 564 6.31 9.30 -19.16
CA GLY A 564 7.58 8.74 -19.59
C GLY A 564 7.81 7.33 -19.06
N ILE A 565 9.06 6.85 -19.10
CA ILE A 565 9.43 5.47 -18.71
C ILE A 565 10.89 5.42 -18.23
N GLY A 566 11.19 4.57 -17.25
CA GLY A 566 12.54 4.38 -16.70
C GLY A 566 13.13 5.68 -16.15
N ALA A 567 14.31 6.08 -16.60
CA ALA A 567 14.97 7.31 -16.13
C ALA A 567 14.23 8.61 -16.51
N ASP A 568 13.40 8.57 -17.55
CA ASP A 568 12.56 9.71 -17.97
C ASP A 568 11.19 9.73 -17.26
N PHE A 569 10.90 8.77 -16.35
CA PHE A 569 9.63 8.68 -15.64
C PHE A 569 9.45 9.89 -14.71
N ASN A 570 8.27 10.51 -14.77
CA ASN A 570 7.88 11.58 -13.87
C ASN A 570 6.38 11.49 -13.59
N ILE A 571 6.03 11.13 -12.37
CA ILE A 571 4.65 10.96 -11.92
C ILE A 571 3.82 12.24 -12.01
N ALA A 572 4.47 13.43 -11.85
CA ALA A 572 3.77 14.72 -11.97
C ALA A 572 3.17 14.99 -13.36
N ASN A 573 3.58 14.23 -14.37
CA ASN A 573 3.04 14.31 -15.73
C ASN A 573 1.92 13.29 -16.00
N LEU A 574 1.45 12.59 -14.98
CA LEU A 574 0.39 11.59 -15.12
C LEU A 574 -0.92 12.24 -15.57
N ASN A 575 -1.51 11.71 -16.65
CA ASN A 575 -2.75 12.23 -17.23
C ASN A 575 -4.02 11.72 -16.54
N TYR A 576 -3.92 10.64 -15.74
CA TYR A 576 -5.04 9.94 -15.13
C TYR A 576 -4.73 9.56 -13.68
N ASP A 577 -5.61 9.91 -12.75
CA ASP A 577 -5.50 9.51 -11.34
C ASP A 577 -5.53 7.99 -11.15
N LYS A 578 -6.32 7.28 -11.98
CA LYS A 578 -6.41 5.82 -11.92
C LYS A 578 -6.11 5.16 -13.25
N VAL A 579 -5.22 4.18 -13.21
CA VAL A 579 -4.91 3.27 -14.32
C VAL A 579 -5.53 1.91 -14.01
N ILE A 580 -6.62 1.58 -14.69
CA ILE A 580 -7.45 0.41 -14.38
C ILE A 580 -7.22 -0.65 -15.45
N ILE A 581 -6.69 -1.80 -15.06
CA ILE A 581 -6.53 -2.97 -15.94
C ILE A 581 -7.87 -3.71 -15.95
N LEU A 582 -8.47 -3.84 -17.13
CA LEU A 582 -9.73 -4.53 -17.34
C LEU A 582 -9.55 -5.64 -18.37
N SER A 583 -9.49 -6.88 -17.90
CA SER A 583 -9.28 -8.07 -18.73
C SER A 583 -10.34 -9.13 -18.43
N ASP A 584 -10.48 -10.07 -19.35
CA ASP A 584 -11.39 -11.19 -19.21
C ASP A 584 -11.09 -12.03 -17.95
N ALA A 585 -12.10 -12.71 -17.43
CA ALA A 585 -11.97 -13.54 -16.22
C ALA A 585 -11.39 -14.94 -16.52
N ASP A 586 -10.74 -15.11 -17.65
CA ASP A 586 -10.12 -16.35 -18.10
C ASP A 586 -8.59 -16.38 -17.87
N GLN A 587 -7.93 -17.45 -18.32
CA GLN A 587 -6.48 -17.63 -18.16
C GLN A 587 -5.68 -16.62 -19.01
N ASP A 588 -6.18 -16.22 -20.18
CA ASP A 588 -5.53 -15.26 -21.05
C ASP A 588 -5.59 -13.85 -20.45
N GLY A 589 -6.75 -13.46 -19.91
CA GLY A 589 -6.89 -12.21 -19.18
C GLY A 589 -6.02 -12.15 -17.91
N ALA A 590 -5.92 -13.26 -17.16
CA ALA A 590 -4.99 -13.36 -16.03
C ALA A 590 -3.53 -13.14 -16.46
N HIS A 591 -3.14 -13.71 -17.60
CA HIS A 591 -1.79 -13.53 -18.16
C HIS A 591 -1.53 -12.09 -18.62
N ILE A 592 -2.51 -11.45 -19.28
CA ILE A 592 -2.40 -10.02 -19.67
C ILE A 592 -2.23 -9.14 -18.44
N ARG A 593 -3.00 -9.37 -17.34
CA ARG A 593 -2.81 -8.67 -16.06
C ARG A 593 -1.39 -8.83 -15.54
N ALA A 594 -0.88 -10.08 -15.51
CA ALA A 594 0.47 -10.36 -15.03
C ALA A 594 1.54 -9.64 -15.86
N ILE A 595 1.42 -9.61 -17.20
CA ILE A 595 2.35 -8.91 -18.10
C ILE A 595 2.31 -7.39 -17.84
N LEU A 596 1.13 -6.79 -17.71
CA LEU A 596 0.99 -5.35 -17.46
C LEU A 596 1.52 -4.97 -16.08
N LEU A 597 1.24 -5.77 -15.05
CA LEU A 597 1.79 -5.55 -13.71
C LEU A 597 3.30 -5.67 -13.70
N THR A 598 3.87 -6.65 -14.43
CA THR A 598 5.32 -6.78 -14.62
C THR A 598 5.91 -5.54 -15.29
N PHE A 599 5.26 -5.02 -16.34
CA PHE A 599 5.70 -3.80 -17.02
C PHE A 599 5.69 -2.59 -16.09
N PHE A 600 4.60 -2.36 -15.33
CA PHE A 600 4.52 -1.25 -14.37
C PHE A 600 5.54 -1.40 -13.26
N PHE A 601 5.69 -2.60 -12.69
CA PHE A 601 6.67 -2.87 -11.63
C PHE A 601 8.12 -2.62 -12.09
N ARG A 602 8.45 -3.00 -13.34
CA ARG A 602 9.82 -2.87 -13.87
C ARG A 602 10.19 -1.47 -14.32
N TYR A 603 9.25 -0.75 -14.90
CA TYR A 603 9.54 0.49 -15.62
C TYR A 603 8.77 1.73 -15.15
N MET A 604 7.76 1.56 -14.30
CA MET A 604 6.91 2.63 -13.75
C MET A 604 6.55 2.31 -12.29
N LYS A 605 7.54 1.93 -11.47
CA LYS A 605 7.34 1.44 -10.09
C LYS A 605 6.61 2.46 -9.22
N GLU A 606 6.94 3.73 -9.34
CA GLU A 606 6.30 4.84 -8.60
C GLU A 606 4.79 4.91 -8.86
N LEU A 607 4.33 4.55 -10.08
CA LEU A 607 2.90 4.50 -10.40
C LEU A 607 2.13 3.49 -9.51
N VAL A 608 2.79 2.38 -9.16
CA VAL A 608 2.23 1.36 -8.25
C VAL A 608 2.38 1.80 -6.80
N GLN A 609 3.52 2.36 -6.42
CA GLN A 609 3.83 2.80 -5.06
C GLN A 609 2.91 3.94 -4.60
N GLU A 610 2.57 4.88 -5.48
CA GLU A 610 1.64 5.98 -5.19
C GLU A 610 0.16 5.58 -5.32
N GLY A 611 -0.10 4.30 -5.67
CA GLY A 611 -1.45 3.72 -5.61
C GLY A 611 -2.35 4.06 -6.80
N HIS A 612 -1.78 4.37 -7.96
CA HIS A 612 -2.54 4.72 -9.17
C HIS A 612 -2.98 3.50 -9.99
N VAL A 613 -2.46 2.29 -9.71
CA VAL A 613 -2.78 1.08 -10.49
C VAL A 613 -3.87 0.26 -9.83
N TYR A 614 -4.88 -0.12 -10.61
CA TYR A 614 -6.04 -0.88 -10.16
C TYR A 614 -6.34 -2.03 -11.12
N ILE A 615 -6.95 -3.09 -10.59
CA ILE A 615 -7.58 -4.16 -11.36
C ILE A 615 -9.09 -3.99 -11.25
N GLY A 616 -9.76 -3.86 -12.38
CA GLY A 616 -11.22 -3.87 -12.46
C GLY A 616 -11.75 -5.29 -12.29
N MET A 617 -12.73 -5.46 -11.41
CA MET A 617 -13.33 -6.76 -11.11
C MET A 617 -14.72 -6.83 -11.77
N PRO A 618 -14.86 -7.44 -12.97
CA PRO A 618 -16.16 -7.72 -13.55
C PRO A 618 -16.85 -8.87 -12.82
N PRO A 619 -18.20 -8.95 -12.80
CA PRO A 619 -18.89 -10.09 -12.24
C PRO A 619 -18.64 -11.36 -13.05
N LEU A 620 -18.53 -12.50 -12.38
CA LEU A 620 -18.41 -13.82 -13.00
C LEU A 620 -19.78 -14.38 -13.40
N TYR A 621 -20.83 -14.03 -12.65
CA TYR A 621 -22.15 -14.61 -12.81
C TYR A 621 -23.23 -13.51 -12.84
N LYS A 622 -24.27 -13.77 -13.65
CA LYS A 622 -25.53 -13.05 -13.65
C LYS A 622 -26.66 -14.04 -13.33
N VAL A 623 -27.38 -13.79 -12.25
CA VAL A 623 -28.56 -14.56 -11.83
C VAL A 623 -29.78 -13.68 -12.09
N TYR A 624 -30.73 -14.16 -12.87
CA TYR A 624 -31.89 -13.32 -13.20
C TYR A 624 -33.17 -14.11 -13.34
N LYS A 625 -34.28 -13.41 -13.06
CA LYS A 625 -35.65 -13.91 -13.25
C LYS A 625 -36.56 -12.74 -13.55
N LYS A 626 -37.09 -12.67 -14.78
CA LYS A 626 -37.87 -11.51 -15.28
C LYS A 626 -37.06 -10.21 -15.09
N ASP A 627 -37.56 -9.27 -14.31
CA ASP A 627 -36.93 -7.96 -14.08
C ASP A 627 -35.93 -7.92 -12.91
N VAL A 628 -35.84 -9.02 -12.16
CA VAL A 628 -34.87 -9.12 -11.03
C VAL A 628 -33.56 -9.66 -11.57
N ILE A 629 -32.50 -8.88 -11.43
CA ILE A 629 -31.13 -9.21 -11.86
C ILE A 629 -30.18 -9.01 -10.69
N GLU A 630 -29.39 -10.04 -10.39
CA GLU A 630 -28.31 -9.97 -9.40
C GLU A 630 -26.99 -10.43 -10.06
N TYR A 631 -25.89 -9.79 -9.66
CA TYR A 631 -24.57 -10.14 -10.12
C TYR A 631 -23.78 -10.74 -8.97
N ALA A 632 -22.91 -11.71 -9.27
CA ALA A 632 -22.01 -12.30 -8.30
C ALA A 632 -20.58 -12.32 -8.85
N TYR A 633 -19.62 -12.00 -7.98
CA TYR A 633 -18.21 -11.85 -8.31
C TYR A 633 -17.39 -13.08 -7.95
N ASP A 634 -17.91 -13.93 -7.06
CA ASP A 634 -17.34 -15.21 -6.68
C ASP A 634 -18.44 -16.26 -6.43
N ASP A 635 -18.02 -17.50 -6.12
CA ASP A 635 -18.93 -18.63 -5.85
C ASP A 635 -19.74 -18.46 -4.55
N ASN A 636 -19.23 -17.74 -3.56
CA ASN A 636 -19.93 -17.46 -2.30
C ASN A 636 -21.07 -16.46 -2.53
N GLU A 637 -20.81 -15.44 -3.34
CA GLU A 637 -21.81 -14.45 -3.72
C GLU A 637 -22.86 -15.06 -4.65
N LEU A 638 -22.48 -16.02 -5.49
CA LEU A 638 -23.42 -16.72 -6.37
C LEU A 638 -24.56 -17.36 -5.59
N GLN A 639 -24.26 -18.02 -4.46
CA GLN A 639 -25.33 -18.63 -3.66
C GLN A 639 -26.28 -17.58 -3.07
N LYS A 640 -25.75 -16.47 -2.59
CA LYS A 640 -26.57 -15.34 -2.06
C LYS A 640 -27.43 -14.72 -3.16
N ALA A 641 -26.89 -14.57 -4.36
CA ALA A 641 -27.64 -14.05 -5.52
C ALA A 641 -28.80 -15.00 -5.93
N ILE A 642 -28.56 -16.32 -5.92
CA ILE A 642 -29.57 -17.34 -6.19
C ILE A 642 -30.71 -17.27 -5.14
N ASP A 643 -30.36 -17.19 -3.86
CA ASP A 643 -31.32 -17.11 -2.77
C ASP A 643 -32.18 -15.84 -2.87
N LYS A 644 -31.60 -14.73 -3.30
CA LYS A 644 -32.27 -13.45 -3.47
C LYS A 644 -33.24 -13.43 -4.68
N VAL A 645 -32.84 -14.02 -5.82
CA VAL A 645 -33.67 -14.11 -7.02
C VAL A 645 -34.76 -15.16 -6.87
N GLY A 646 -34.50 -16.23 -6.11
CA GLY A 646 -35.47 -17.28 -5.77
C GLY A 646 -35.65 -18.32 -6.87
N ARG A 647 -36.51 -19.33 -6.59
CA ARG A 647 -36.72 -20.50 -7.47
C ARG A 647 -37.11 -20.12 -8.91
N GLY A 648 -36.59 -20.82 -9.91
CA GLY A 648 -36.83 -20.59 -11.33
C GLY A 648 -36.00 -19.44 -11.88
N TYR A 649 -34.84 -19.21 -11.28
CA TYR A 649 -33.82 -18.30 -11.82
C TYR A 649 -33.19 -18.86 -13.10
N GLN A 650 -32.59 -17.97 -13.88
CA GLN A 650 -31.68 -18.29 -14.99
C GLN A 650 -30.28 -17.83 -14.56
N LEU A 651 -29.28 -18.65 -14.90
CA LEU A 651 -27.88 -18.39 -14.57
C LEU A 651 -27.08 -18.22 -15.88
N GLN A 652 -26.33 -17.13 -15.97
CA GLN A 652 -25.38 -16.87 -17.03
C GLN A 652 -24.00 -16.68 -16.40
N ARG A 653 -23.00 -17.42 -16.90
CA ARG A 653 -21.57 -17.20 -16.57
C ARG A 653 -20.96 -16.34 -17.66
N TYR A 654 -20.30 -15.24 -17.29
CA TYR A 654 -19.52 -14.44 -18.22
C TYR A 654 -18.11 -15.05 -18.37
N LYS A 655 -17.74 -15.35 -19.60
CA LYS A 655 -16.37 -15.83 -19.94
C LYS A 655 -15.47 -14.69 -20.30
N GLY A 656 -16.01 -13.58 -20.81
CA GLY A 656 -15.26 -12.40 -21.16
C GLY A 656 -16.11 -11.13 -21.18
N LEU A 657 -15.44 -10.00 -21.12
CA LEU A 657 -16.03 -8.66 -21.14
C LEU A 657 -16.82 -8.36 -22.42
N GLY A 658 -16.43 -9.02 -23.52
CA GLY A 658 -17.12 -8.91 -24.81
C GLY A 658 -18.54 -9.49 -24.83
N GLU A 659 -18.90 -10.31 -23.83
CA GLU A 659 -20.26 -10.84 -23.66
C GLU A 659 -21.19 -9.85 -22.93
N MET A 660 -20.66 -8.78 -22.37
CA MET A 660 -21.42 -7.74 -21.70
C MET A 660 -21.78 -6.62 -22.67
N ASN A 661 -23.04 -6.20 -22.64
CA ASN A 661 -23.43 -5.00 -23.36
C ASN A 661 -22.94 -3.73 -22.63
N PRO A 662 -22.92 -2.55 -23.27
CA PRO A 662 -22.39 -1.32 -22.69
C PRO A 662 -23.03 -0.92 -21.36
N GLU A 663 -24.34 -1.14 -21.19
CA GLU A 663 -25.09 -0.81 -19.99
C GLU A 663 -24.71 -1.74 -18.83
N GLN A 664 -24.58 -3.05 -19.10
CA GLN A 664 -24.14 -4.03 -18.10
C GLN A 664 -22.74 -3.73 -17.63
N LEU A 665 -21.84 -3.42 -18.57
CA LEU A 665 -20.45 -3.09 -18.24
C LEU A 665 -20.34 -1.80 -17.42
N TRP A 666 -21.17 -0.81 -17.73
CA TRP A 666 -21.28 0.39 -16.91
C TRP A 666 -21.75 0.05 -15.50
N ASP A 667 -22.91 -0.60 -15.37
CA ASP A 667 -23.56 -0.85 -14.08
C ASP A 667 -22.76 -1.73 -13.12
N THR A 668 -21.89 -2.60 -13.63
CA THR A 668 -21.15 -3.57 -12.81
C THR A 668 -19.68 -3.22 -12.61
N THR A 669 -19.06 -2.58 -13.61
CA THR A 669 -17.58 -2.50 -13.66
C THR A 669 -17.03 -1.07 -13.84
N MET A 670 -17.82 -0.16 -14.44
CA MET A 670 -17.32 1.18 -14.77
C MET A 670 -17.92 2.30 -13.91
N ASP A 671 -19.16 2.15 -13.40
CA ASP A 671 -19.80 3.17 -12.54
C ASP A 671 -19.00 3.34 -11.23
N PRO A 672 -18.41 4.50 -10.96
CA PRO A 672 -17.62 4.75 -9.75
C PRO A 672 -18.34 4.45 -8.43
N LYS A 673 -19.68 4.43 -8.44
CA LYS A 673 -20.51 4.19 -7.24
C LYS A 673 -20.81 2.72 -6.98
N LYS A 674 -20.69 1.86 -8.00
CA LYS A 674 -21.12 0.46 -7.93
C LYS A 674 -19.97 -0.52 -8.16
N ARG A 675 -18.98 -0.12 -8.94
CA ARG A 675 -17.87 -0.99 -9.37
C ARG A 675 -17.00 -1.44 -8.21
N MET A 676 -16.36 -2.58 -8.40
CA MET A 676 -15.35 -3.11 -7.51
C MET A 676 -13.98 -2.97 -8.16
N LEU A 677 -13.06 -2.28 -7.49
CA LEU A 677 -11.66 -2.12 -7.91
C LEU A 677 -10.75 -2.69 -6.85
N MET A 678 -9.75 -3.48 -7.29
CA MET A 678 -8.66 -3.93 -6.43
C MET A 678 -7.45 -3.03 -6.69
N GLN A 679 -7.03 -2.25 -5.69
CA GLN A 679 -5.80 -1.46 -5.77
C GLN A 679 -4.59 -2.38 -5.72
N VAL A 680 -3.63 -2.15 -6.62
CA VAL A 680 -2.37 -2.89 -6.64
C VAL A 680 -1.39 -2.19 -5.71
N THR A 681 -0.89 -2.92 -4.72
CA THR A 681 0.07 -2.41 -3.75
C THR A 681 1.32 -3.29 -3.72
N ILE A 682 2.46 -2.70 -3.39
CA ILE A 682 3.70 -3.42 -3.14
C ILE A 682 3.92 -3.39 -1.63
N GLU A 683 3.57 -4.48 -0.95
CA GLU A 683 3.75 -4.60 0.50
C GLU A 683 5.20 -4.98 0.84
N ASP A 684 5.77 -5.87 0.06
CA ASP A 684 7.17 -6.33 0.16
C ASP A 684 7.81 -6.28 -1.23
N ALA A 685 8.73 -5.35 -1.42
CA ALA A 685 9.38 -5.14 -2.71
C ALA A 685 10.34 -6.28 -3.09
N ALA A 686 10.97 -6.93 -2.11
CA ALA A 686 11.89 -8.02 -2.36
C ALA A 686 11.16 -9.30 -2.77
N GLU A 687 10.05 -9.60 -2.11
CA GLU A 687 9.23 -10.75 -2.46
C GLU A 687 8.49 -10.55 -3.80
N ALA A 688 8.01 -9.32 -4.08
CA ALA A 688 7.44 -8.97 -5.38
C ALA A 688 8.47 -9.17 -6.50
N GLU A 689 9.72 -8.75 -6.27
CA GLU A 689 10.83 -8.97 -7.19
C GLU A 689 11.03 -10.47 -7.47
N LYS A 690 11.13 -11.28 -6.41
CA LYS A 690 11.33 -12.74 -6.54
C LYS A 690 10.16 -13.40 -7.27
N LEU A 691 8.92 -13.05 -6.90
CA LEU A 691 7.72 -13.62 -7.49
C LEU A 691 7.61 -13.30 -8.99
N ILE A 692 7.82 -12.05 -9.37
CA ILE A 692 7.80 -11.62 -10.78
C ILE A 692 8.90 -12.35 -11.56
N THR A 693 10.11 -12.42 -11.03
CA THR A 693 11.22 -13.14 -11.70
C THR A 693 10.90 -14.63 -11.85
N THR A 694 10.35 -15.28 -10.82
CA THR A 694 9.99 -16.71 -10.89
C THR A 694 8.89 -16.97 -11.89
N LEU A 695 7.82 -16.18 -11.88
CA LEU A 695 6.64 -16.42 -12.73
C LEU A 695 6.83 -15.92 -14.17
N MET A 696 7.50 -14.79 -14.36
CA MET A 696 7.61 -14.11 -15.64
C MET A 696 9.00 -14.23 -16.28
N GLY A 697 9.98 -14.74 -15.53
CA GLY A 697 11.35 -15.00 -15.99
C GLY A 697 11.48 -16.22 -16.91
N ASP A 698 12.73 -16.62 -17.28
CA ASP A 698 12.99 -17.77 -18.19
C ASP A 698 13.20 -19.10 -17.45
N ASP A 699 13.40 -19.07 -16.13
CA ASP A 699 13.58 -20.28 -15.35
C ASP A 699 12.26 -21.05 -15.24
N ILE A 700 12.15 -22.06 -16.09
CA ILE A 700 10.96 -22.91 -16.20
C ILE A 700 10.82 -23.82 -14.98
N ASP A 701 11.92 -24.29 -14.42
CA ASP A 701 11.91 -25.27 -13.33
C ASP A 701 11.47 -24.61 -12.02
N SER A 702 11.99 -23.43 -11.70
CA SER A 702 11.52 -22.63 -10.56
C SER A 702 10.03 -22.28 -10.67
N ARG A 703 9.55 -21.93 -11.89
CA ARG A 703 8.12 -21.65 -12.12
C ARG A 703 7.25 -22.88 -11.93
N LYS A 704 7.67 -24.05 -12.44
CA LYS A 704 6.94 -25.31 -12.24
C LYS A 704 6.87 -25.69 -10.77
N ALA A 705 8.00 -25.58 -10.05
CA ALA A 705 8.06 -25.84 -8.62
C ALA A 705 7.08 -24.93 -7.84
N TYR A 706 7.09 -23.63 -8.12
CA TYR A 706 6.19 -22.66 -7.51
C TYR A 706 4.71 -23.02 -7.77
N ILE A 707 4.35 -23.33 -9.03
CA ILE A 707 2.98 -23.72 -9.39
C ILE A 707 2.57 -25.00 -8.65
N SER A 708 3.45 -26.01 -8.58
CA SER A 708 3.16 -27.28 -7.90
C SER A 708 2.97 -27.11 -6.39
N GLU A 709 3.68 -26.15 -5.77
CA GLU A 709 3.57 -25.86 -4.33
C GLU A 709 2.30 -25.06 -3.98
N HIS A 710 1.84 -24.18 -4.88
CA HIS A 710 0.78 -23.21 -4.57
C HIS A 710 -0.55 -23.46 -5.29
N ALA A 711 -0.57 -24.36 -6.30
CA ALA A 711 -1.80 -24.67 -7.02
C ALA A 711 -2.71 -25.60 -6.21
N ASP A 712 -3.96 -25.22 -6.06
CA ASP A 712 -5.00 -26.09 -5.52
C ASP A 712 -5.59 -26.94 -6.67
N PHE A 713 -5.09 -28.16 -6.82
CA PHE A 713 -5.57 -29.09 -7.83
C PHE A 713 -6.92 -29.74 -7.51
N ASN A 714 -7.45 -29.53 -6.29
CA ASN A 714 -8.73 -30.07 -5.85
C ASN A 714 -9.87 -29.05 -5.95
N LYS A 715 -9.61 -27.85 -6.46
CA LYS A 715 -10.62 -26.83 -6.64
C LYS A 715 -11.60 -27.22 -7.74
N GLU A 716 -12.81 -27.67 -7.34
CA GLU A 716 -13.90 -27.98 -8.25
C GLU A 716 -14.54 -26.69 -8.80
N ASP A 717 -14.98 -26.73 -10.07
CA ASP A 717 -15.70 -25.61 -10.67
C ASP A 717 -17.19 -25.71 -10.28
N ALA A 718 -17.61 -24.94 -9.30
CA ALA A 718 -18.97 -24.91 -8.78
C ALA A 718 -20.05 -24.63 -9.84
N PHE A 719 -19.68 -24.12 -11.02
CA PHE A 719 -20.59 -23.89 -12.13
C PHE A 719 -20.95 -25.19 -12.86
N ILE A 720 -19.96 -26.09 -13.05
CA ILE A 720 -20.17 -27.38 -13.77
C ILE A 720 -21.15 -28.24 -13.00
N ASP A 721 -21.07 -28.27 -11.68
CA ASP A 721 -21.97 -29.07 -10.84
C ASP A 721 -23.42 -28.60 -10.85
N ARG A 722 -23.65 -27.30 -11.11
CA ARG A 722 -25.00 -26.69 -11.10
C ARG A 722 -25.71 -26.70 -12.45
N VAL A 723 -24.98 -26.84 -13.54
CA VAL A 723 -25.56 -26.93 -14.90
C VAL A 723 -26.05 -28.34 -15.20
N ASN A 724 -25.54 -29.34 -14.47
CA ASN A 724 -25.90 -30.75 -14.62
C ASN A 724 -27.05 -31.21 -13.68
N VAL A 725 -27.69 -30.31 -12.97
CA VAL A 725 -28.88 -30.52 -12.14
C VAL A 725 -30.08 -29.75 -12.76
#